data_f06f6189f26cb476746fab0b5cd16c58
#
_entry.id   f06f6189f26cb476746fab0b5cd16c58
#
_cell.length_a   1.000
_cell.length_b   1.000
_cell.length_c   1.000
_cell.angle_alpha   90.00
_cell.angle_beta   90.00
_cell.angle_gamma   90.00
#
_symmetry.space_group_name_H-M   'P 1'
#
loop_
_entity.id
_entity.type
_entity.pdbx_description
1 polymer ?
#
loop_
_entity_poly.entity_id
_entity_poly.type
_entity_poly.pdbx_seq_one_letter_code
_entity_poly.pdbx_strand_id
1 'polypeptide(L)'
;IDYNLEEAKATSTFYIQEYSSNFRINKEIGKNGVWEINIPVGEEAQKKMQMQCVILDIKEELSLLNEHLLSYNTASQAPKSLSEIFVMPNIVKRKDDIESDEKEDAKETPIKNLAEIISSKNNFVIFGTKEAGKTVLLDKILYDILNVVTGANLIPVLLDFNSIENDITINIRKYWKKNTNETNDLLLNDNIVLLIDNINFEIENINQIQNLSNFLKKFPKTRFIATSLQLYENNFSITPEQQSLLQFERLELKQFKAKQIKTLIQKWFPNSPQYETPKKMNTLINAFMSLNLPRTPFAVSMFLWIIERQQTYRPQNNATLIEKFIEEILDKKNIKGILRDTFDYENKIWLLAEIAHKMLISDQPNYSLPCSDIIKITERHLALRKFPKSYSARKIINGILNLGVFVEEDSVIRFRFNCFFEYFLVKKMETDPEFKKEVLDENNYLKYCNEINYYTGLHRGEAEILKNVVDRLEFDYITINDIVFSKVKSIDDFFHIDKSIVEQIKSEELFELLPDKKTEEESEKESDTKLEHSSDKKEGIIKKKHTNKFIAFGQLMLLAMNVLKNSEEIHEENLKADSYTRILKNSISYVVLYKMICEEIINHFEEFPKERVEEFKFVLRFLPVIHQNLISDNLGTYKLAEVIKEKIEADKVSGNKAVISEFEKFLSVYLYCDIKGDGYKAIMGDFIKNINKTYIADSCFFKLLAYYYSSTTPSDDNSIVNLLADLY
;
A
#
# COMPACT_ATOMS: atom_id res chain seq x y z
N ILE A 1 42.37 30.74 -21.26
CA ILE A 1 41.49 31.91 -21.02
C ILE A 1 40.42 31.43 -20.08
N ASP A 2 40.34 32.06 -18.93
CA ASP A 2 39.30 31.77 -17.93
C ASP A 2 38.23 32.85 -18.00
N TYR A 3 36.97 32.48 -17.90
CA TYR A 3 35.84 33.37 -17.91
C TYR A 3 35.19 33.40 -16.53
N ASN A 4 35.09 34.57 -15.95
CA ASN A 4 34.27 34.82 -14.76
C ASN A 4 32.93 35.43 -15.24
N LEU A 5 31.88 34.59 -15.26
CA LEU A 5 30.58 35.01 -15.75
C LEU A 5 29.87 35.97 -14.79
N GLU A 6 30.16 35.90 -13.45
CA GLU A 6 29.54 36.79 -12.49
C GLU A 6 30.11 38.21 -12.55
N GLU A 7 31.42 38.36 -12.86
CA GLU A 7 32.08 39.65 -12.97
C GLU A 7 32.09 40.16 -14.41
N ALA A 8 31.53 39.40 -15.39
CA ALA A 8 31.62 39.70 -16.82
C ALA A 8 33.06 40.01 -17.31
N LYS A 9 33.99 39.21 -16.82
CA LYS A 9 35.41 39.35 -17.12
C LYS A 9 35.97 38.11 -17.82
N ALA A 10 36.88 38.35 -18.77
CA ALA A 10 37.73 37.30 -19.31
C ALA A 10 39.17 37.55 -18.83
N THR A 11 39.76 36.50 -18.28
CA THR A 11 41.16 36.53 -17.83
C THR A 11 41.98 35.68 -18.78
N SER A 12 42.96 36.27 -19.41
CA SER A 12 43.89 35.57 -20.31
C SER A 12 45.26 35.51 -19.66
N THR A 13 45.76 34.30 -19.39
CA THR A 13 47.11 34.10 -18.84
C THR A 13 48.05 33.73 -19.98
N PHE A 14 49.14 34.47 -20.13
CA PHE A 14 50.10 34.28 -21.18
C PHE A 14 51.31 33.50 -20.64
N TYR A 15 51.70 32.45 -21.40
CA TYR A 15 52.85 31.63 -21.08
C TYR A 15 53.94 31.80 -22.15
N ILE A 16 55.21 31.79 -21.71
CA ILE A 16 56.36 31.74 -22.58
C ILE A 16 57.02 30.34 -22.43
N GLN A 17 57.40 29.75 -23.54
CA GLN A 17 58.12 28.49 -23.57
C GLN A 17 59.63 28.78 -23.42
N GLU A 18 60.26 28.20 -22.38
CA GLU A 18 61.70 28.41 -22.12
C GLU A 18 62.58 27.33 -22.71
N TYR A 19 62.14 26.09 -22.77
CA TYR A 19 62.79 24.96 -23.40
C TYR A 19 61.72 23.96 -23.82
N SER A 20 62.07 22.94 -24.56
CA SER A 20 61.12 22.04 -25.25
C SER A 20 59.96 21.41 -24.48
N SER A 21 59.88 21.63 -23.19
CA SER A 21 58.78 21.07 -22.33
C SER A 21 58.32 21.98 -21.18
N ASN A 22 58.96 23.15 -20.94
CA ASN A 22 58.61 24.01 -19.81
C ASN A 22 57.99 25.32 -20.23
N PHE A 23 56.80 25.58 -19.71
CA PHE A 23 56.09 26.84 -19.88
C PHE A 23 56.05 27.59 -18.58
N ARG A 24 56.35 28.91 -18.56
CA ARG A 24 56.17 29.80 -17.46
C ARG A 24 55.26 30.99 -17.85
N ILE A 25 54.63 31.61 -16.83
CA ILE A 25 53.83 32.81 -17.05
C ILE A 25 54.75 33.94 -17.58
N ASN A 26 54.40 34.54 -18.70
CA ASN A 26 55.11 35.68 -19.25
C ASN A 26 54.68 36.95 -18.54
N LYS A 27 55.43 37.36 -17.49
CA LYS A 27 55.15 38.55 -16.67
C LYS A 27 55.30 39.86 -17.38
N GLU A 28 55.85 39.88 -18.59
CA GLU A 28 56.05 41.09 -19.40
C GLU A 28 54.78 41.49 -20.16
N ILE A 29 53.79 40.59 -20.28
CA ILE A 29 52.55 40.85 -20.97
C ILE A 29 51.43 41.05 -19.92
N GLY A 30 50.68 42.12 -20.02
CA GLY A 30 49.62 42.49 -19.10
C GLY A 30 50.11 42.78 -17.68
N LYS A 31 49.24 42.65 -16.70
CA LYS A 31 49.59 42.85 -15.29
C LYS A 31 50.10 41.48 -14.70
N ASN A 32 51.43 41.33 -14.63
CA ASN A 32 52.08 40.09 -14.20
C ASN A 32 51.73 38.82 -15.02
N GLY A 33 51.57 38.94 -16.32
CA GLY A 33 51.25 37.85 -17.21
C GLY A 33 49.77 37.57 -17.34
N VAL A 34 48.92 38.41 -16.79
CA VAL A 34 47.48 38.26 -16.84
C VAL A 34 46.84 39.49 -17.45
N TRP A 35 45.94 39.29 -18.38
CA TRP A 35 45.12 40.34 -18.99
C TRP A 35 43.66 40.12 -18.61
N GLU A 36 43.05 41.09 -17.93
CA GLU A 36 41.63 41.13 -17.63
C GLU A 36 40.93 42.05 -18.65
N ILE A 37 39.92 41.51 -19.29
CA ILE A 37 39.08 42.23 -20.23
C ILE A 37 37.66 42.24 -19.69
N ASN A 38 37.11 43.41 -19.46
CA ASN A 38 35.69 43.55 -19.22
C ASN A 38 34.96 43.24 -20.54
N ILE A 39 34.10 42.22 -20.49
CA ILE A 39 33.31 41.88 -21.65
C ILE A 39 32.09 42.81 -21.61
N PRO A 40 31.87 43.66 -22.66
CA PRO A 40 30.66 44.48 -22.73
C PRO A 40 29.49 43.57 -23.01
N VAL A 41 28.80 43.12 -21.97
CA VAL A 41 27.63 42.29 -22.05
C VAL A 41 26.44 43.24 -22.18
N GLY A 42 25.68 43.14 -23.29
CA GLY A 42 24.42 43.86 -23.42
C GLY A 42 23.44 43.49 -22.31
N GLU A 43 22.53 44.41 -21.94
CA GLU A 43 21.58 44.23 -20.84
C GLU A 43 20.84 42.87 -20.89
N GLU A 44 20.49 42.43 -22.09
CA GLU A 44 19.78 41.15 -22.29
C GLU A 44 20.65 39.92 -21.98
N ALA A 45 21.94 39.98 -22.34
CA ALA A 45 22.88 38.91 -22.02
C ALA A 45 23.26 38.92 -20.55
N GLN A 46 23.33 40.06 -19.88
CA GLN A 46 23.58 40.19 -18.46
C GLN A 46 22.42 39.62 -17.65
N LYS A 47 21.18 39.88 -18.04
CA LYS A 47 19.99 39.25 -17.42
C LYS A 47 20.01 37.74 -17.60
N LYS A 48 20.33 37.22 -18.78
CA LYS A 48 20.43 35.79 -19.03
C LYS A 48 21.53 35.11 -18.19
N MET A 49 22.62 35.80 -17.96
CA MET A 49 23.71 35.36 -17.07
C MET A 49 23.24 35.29 -15.61
N GLN A 50 22.57 36.33 -15.10
CA GLN A 50 22.01 36.33 -13.72
C GLN A 50 21.04 35.17 -13.52
N MET A 51 20.14 34.90 -14.46
CA MET A 51 19.25 33.78 -14.44
C MET A 51 20.02 32.44 -14.40
N GLN A 52 21.05 32.29 -15.24
CA GLN A 52 21.87 31.07 -15.25
C GLN A 52 22.62 30.83 -13.93
N CYS A 53 23.15 31.89 -13.31
CA CYS A 53 23.80 31.78 -12.00
C CYS A 53 22.82 31.26 -10.93
N VAL A 54 21.59 31.79 -10.88
CA VAL A 54 20.57 31.31 -9.94
C VAL A 54 20.24 29.83 -10.19
N ILE A 55 20.08 29.41 -11.45
CA ILE A 55 19.82 28.03 -11.81
C ILE A 55 20.97 27.11 -11.39
N LEU A 56 22.22 27.55 -11.53
CA LEU A 56 23.40 26.78 -11.11
C LEU A 56 23.45 26.62 -9.58
N ASP A 57 23.24 27.72 -8.84
CA ASP A 57 23.18 27.69 -7.38
C ASP A 57 22.13 26.68 -6.87
N ILE A 58 20.93 26.66 -7.50
CA ILE A 58 19.88 25.68 -7.13
C ILE A 58 20.29 24.25 -7.51
N LYS A 59 20.97 24.06 -8.65
CA LYS A 59 21.43 22.73 -9.10
C LYS A 59 22.44 22.08 -8.13
N GLU A 60 23.27 22.85 -7.46
CA GLU A 60 24.21 22.33 -6.46
C GLU A 60 23.49 21.68 -5.28
N GLU A 61 22.27 22.12 -4.98
CA GLU A 61 21.46 21.60 -3.87
C GLU A 61 20.56 20.42 -4.27
N LEU A 62 20.50 20.05 -5.56
CA LEU A 62 19.63 18.94 -6.03
C LEU A 62 19.89 17.60 -5.36
N SER A 63 21.10 17.35 -4.88
CA SER A 63 21.43 16.13 -4.14
C SER A 63 20.66 16.00 -2.83
N LEU A 64 20.28 17.13 -2.21
CA LEU A 64 19.52 17.17 -0.95
C LEU A 64 18.09 16.62 -1.14
N LEU A 65 17.52 16.73 -2.34
CA LEU A 65 16.18 16.19 -2.65
C LEU A 65 16.10 14.67 -2.44
N ASN A 66 17.23 13.97 -2.55
CA ASN A 66 17.27 12.53 -2.32
C ASN A 66 17.03 12.18 -0.83
N GLU A 67 17.21 13.12 0.09
CA GLU A 67 16.98 12.90 1.52
C GLU A 67 15.51 12.65 1.86
N HIS A 68 14.58 13.08 1.00
CA HIS A 68 13.15 12.78 1.12
C HIS A 68 12.80 11.33 0.75
N LEU A 69 13.74 10.62 0.09
CA LEU A 69 13.49 9.25 -0.37
C LEU A 69 13.84 8.22 0.70
N LEU A 70 12.94 7.28 0.92
CA LEU A 70 13.17 6.14 1.80
C LEU A 70 14.37 5.31 1.32
N SER A 71 14.51 5.10 0.01
CA SER A 71 15.59 4.35 -0.63
C SER A 71 16.98 4.96 -0.46
N TYR A 72 17.07 6.27 -0.28
CA TYR A 72 18.34 6.99 -0.12
C TYR A 72 18.85 6.95 1.32
N ASN A 73 17.93 7.10 2.27
CA ASN A 73 18.26 7.13 3.70
C ASN A 73 18.50 5.74 4.32
N THR A 74 18.27 4.69 3.58
CA THR A 74 18.52 3.33 4.03
C THR A 74 19.97 2.97 3.73
N ALA A 75 20.63 2.27 4.64
CA ALA A 75 21.95 1.69 4.39
C ALA A 75 21.85 0.52 3.40
N SER A 76 21.22 0.75 2.25
CA SER A 76 21.24 -0.18 1.12
C SER A 76 22.62 -0.18 0.48
N GLN A 77 23.00 -1.27 -0.17
CA GLN A 77 24.29 -1.39 -0.83
C GLN A 77 24.50 -0.35 -1.95
N ALA A 78 23.40 0.23 -2.46
CA ALA A 78 23.41 1.35 -3.41
C ALA A 78 22.19 2.25 -3.14
N PRO A 79 22.37 3.47 -2.57
CA PRO A 79 21.28 4.41 -2.41
C PRO A 79 20.73 4.82 -3.78
N LYS A 80 19.41 4.80 -3.93
CA LYS A 80 18.71 5.13 -5.19
C LYS A 80 18.32 6.59 -5.19
N SER A 81 18.72 7.30 -6.23
CA SER A 81 18.41 8.73 -6.40
C SER A 81 16.98 8.95 -6.90
N LEU A 82 16.49 10.18 -6.78
CA LEU A 82 15.17 10.59 -7.28
C LEU A 82 15.00 10.30 -8.78
N SER A 83 16.02 10.56 -9.59
CA SER A 83 15.98 10.31 -11.04
C SER A 83 15.86 8.83 -11.40
N GLU A 84 16.44 7.95 -10.59
CA GLU A 84 16.41 6.51 -10.81
C GLU A 84 15.10 5.87 -10.40
N ILE A 85 14.55 6.28 -9.24
CA ILE A 85 13.44 5.53 -8.62
C ILE A 85 12.08 6.17 -8.85
N PHE A 86 12.01 7.42 -9.27
CA PHE A 86 10.73 8.10 -9.47
C PHE A 86 9.82 7.35 -10.45
N VAL A 87 8.59 7.13 -10.04
CA VAL A 87 7.51 6.58 -10.88
C VAL A 87 6.45 7.66 -11.02
N MET A 88 6.02 7.93 -12.26
CA MET A 88 4.94 8.88 -12.54
C MET A 88 3.67 8.44 -11.78
N PRO A 89 3.19 9.23 -10.83
CA PRO A 89 1.98 8.89 -10.09
C PRO A 89 0.73 9.07 -10.96
N ASN A 90 -0.38 8.54 -10.49
CA ASN A 90 -1.67 8.73 -11.15
C ASN A 90 -2.25 10.09 -10.76
N ILE A 91 -2.06 11.10 -11.60
CA ILE A 91 -2.58 12.45 -11.42
C ILE A 91 -3.78 12.64 -12.35
N VAL A 92 -4.91 13.09 -11.80
CA VAL A 92 -6.12 13.36 -12.57
C VAL A 92 -6.56 14.81 -12.41
N LYS A 93 -7.06 15.39 -13.50
CA LYS A 93 -7.71 16.69 -13.51
C LYS A 93 -9.22 16.46 -13.36
N ARG A 94 -9.81 17.06 -12.35
CA ARG A 94 -11.26 17.02 -12.13
C ARG A 94 -11.91 18.24 -12.75
N LYS A 95 -12.96 18.05 -13.55
CA LYS A 95 -13.80 19.16 -13.99
C LYS A 95 -14.73 19.53 -12.84
N ASP A 96 -14.70 20.80 -12.44
CA ASP A 96 -15.67 21.35 -11.50
C ASP A 96 -17.02 21.51 -12.24
N ASP A 97 -17.89 20.51 -12.16
CA ASP A 97 -19.28 20.66 -12.56
C ASP A 97 -20.04 21.29 -11.38
N ILE A 98 -20.14 22.63 -11.41
CA ILE A 98 -20.86 23.42 -10.41
C ILE A 98 -22.39 23.28 -10.55
N GLU A 99 -22.93 22.61 -11.57
CA GLU A 99 -24.36 22.69 -11.94
C GLU A 99 -25.08 21.36 -12.25
N SER A 100 -24.63 20.21 -11.81
CA SER A 100 -25.46 19.02 -12.00
C SER A 100 -25.59 18.17 -10.74
N ASP A 101 -26.82 18.12 -10.20
CA ASP A 101 -27.27 17.23 -9.12
C ASP A 101 -27.30 15.74 -9.55
N GLU A 102 -26.87 15.40 -10.74
CA GLU A 102 -26.79 14.03 -11.24
C GLU A 102 -25.39 13.46 -11.04
N LYS A 103 -25.29 12.43 -10.24
CA LYS A 103 -24.12 11.59 -9.99
C LYS A 103 -23.73 10.79 -11.24
N GLU A 104 -23.45 11.44 -12.36
CA GLU A 104 -22.73 10.83 -13.45
C GLU A 104 -21.24 11.03 -13.23
N ASP A 105 -20.46 9.96 -13.41
CA ASP A 105 -19.00 9.89 -13.27
C ASP A 105 -18.33 11.11 -13.90
N ALA A 106 -17.89 12.05 -13.07
CA ALA A 106 -17.13 13.21 -13.54
C ALA A 106 -15.93 12.68 -14.33
N LYS A 107 -15.87 12.98 -15.63
CA LYS A 107 -14.81 12.50 -16.53
C LYS A 107 -13.45 12.98 -16.02
N GLU A 108 -12.75 12.10 -15.31
CA GLU A 108 -11.38 12.33 -14.89
C GLU A 108 -10.45 12.34 -16.13
N THR A 109 -9.68 13.40 -16.29
CA THR A 109 -8.69 13.48 -17.36
C THR A 109 -7.30 13.23 -16.77
N PRO A 110 -6.64 12.12 -17.12
CA PRO A 110 -5.33 11.80 -16.57
C PRO A 110 -4.24 12.71 -17.15
N ILE A 111 -3.32 13.18 -16.31
CA ILE A 111 -2.08 13.85 -16.70
C ILE A 111 -1.05 12.76 -17.04
N LYS A 112 -0.58 12.75 -18.28
CA LYS A 112 0.30 11.68 -18.78
C LYS A 112 1.77 11.87 -18.40
N ASN A 113 2.22 13.13 -18.30
CA ASN A 113 3.60 13.44 -17.91
C ASN A 113 3.69 14.81 -17.21
N LEU A 114 4.77 15.03 -16.46
CA LEU A 114 4.98 16.28 -15.71
C LEU A 114 5.22 17.49 -16.62
N ALA A 115 5.65 17.29 -17.87
CA ALA A 115 5.85 18.37 -18.80
C ALA A 115 4.55 19.13 -19.12
N GLU A 116 3.37 18.46 -19.02
CA GLU A 116 2.06 19.10 -19.17
C GLU A 116 1.82 20.15 -18.08
N ILE A 117 2.21 19.86 -16.84
CA ILE A 117 2.11 20.78 -15.70
C ILE A 117 3.19 21.87 -15.79
N ILE A 118 4.44 21.48 -16.12
CA ILE A 118 5.58 22.40 -16.19
C ILE A 118 5.43 23.42 -17.32
N SER A 119 4.94 23.00 -18.48
CA SER A 119 4.80 23.88 -19.65
C SER A 119 3.52 24.73 -19.65
N SER A 120 2.57 24.40 -18.79
CA SER A 120 1.32 25.18 -18.66
C SER A 120 1.62 26.56 -18.08
N LYS A 121 0.76 27.52 -18.42
CA LYS A 121 0.79 28.87 -17.82
C LYS A 121 -0.14 28.98 -16.60
N ASN A 122 -0.92 27.94 -16.31
CA ASN A 122 -1.89 27.94 -15.23
C ASN A 122 -1.23 27.66 -13.87
N ASN A 123 -1.86 28.12 -12.81
CA ASN A 123 -1.55 27.71 -11.45
C ASN A 123 -2.19 26.36 -11.18
N PHE A 124 -1.53 25.53 -10.40
CA PHE A 124 -2.04 24.21 -10.00
C PHE A 124 -1.97 24.02 -8.49
N VAL A 125 -3.01 23.38 -7.95
CA VAL A 125 -2.97 22.79 -6.62
C VAL A 125 -3.22 21.29 -6.75
N ILE A 126 -2.25 20.51 -6.31
CA ILE A 126 -2.23 19.05 -6.36
C ILE A 126 -2.66 18.51 -4.99
N PHE A 127 -3.88 18.01 -4.92
CA PHE A 127 -4.42 17.40 -3.71
C PHE A 127 -4.02 15.93 -3.63
N GLY A 128 -3.69 15.47 -2.45
CA GLY A 128 -3.39 14.07 -2.23
C GLY A 128 -3.47 13.72 -0.74
N THR A 129 -3.82 12.46 -0.48
CA THR A 129 -3.82 11.92 0.88
C THR A 129 -2.42 11.98 1.50
N LYS A 130 -2.34 11.72 2.79
CA LYS A 130 -1.03 11.62 3.46
C LYS A 130 -0.18 10.52 2.79
N GLU A 131 1.12 10.78 2.62
CA GLU A 131 2.08 9.83 2.01
C GLU A 131 1.86 9.53 0.51
N ALA A 132 0.98 10.23 -0.15
CA ALA A 132 0.76 10.11 -1.59
C ALA A 132 1.99 10.55 -2.44
N GLY A 133 3.06 11.01 -1.80
CA GLY A 133 4.29 11.42 -2.49
C GLY A 133 4.29 12.87 -2.98
N LYS A 134 3.49 13.75 -2.37
CA LYS A 134 3.36 15.17 -2.75
C LYS A 134 4.70 15.92 -2.79
N THR A 135 5.46 15.87 -1.71
CA THR A 135 6.79 16.50 -1.61
C THR A 135 7.75 15.96 -2.67
N VAL A 136 7.82 14.63 -2.83
CA VAL A 136 8.66 13.98 -3.84
C VAL A 136 8.24 14.36 -5.27
N LEU A 137 6.95 14.60 -5.49
CA LEU A 137 6.45 15.09 -6.78
C LEU A 137 6.93 16.52 -7.07
N LEU A 138 6.90 17.43 -6.08
CA LEU A 138 7.46 18.79 -6.23
C LEU A 138 8.97 18.75 -6.46
N ASP A 139 9.70 17.89 -5.74
CA ASP A 139 11.13 17.67 -5.93
C ASP A 139 11.44 17.22 -7.36
N LYS A 140 10.60 16.30 -7.90
CA LYS A 140 10.76 15.85 -9.28
C LYS A 140 10.44 16.94 -10.30
N ILE A 141 9.42 17.75 -10.04
CA ILE A 141 9.10 18.93 -10.89
C ILE A 141 10.27 19.90 -10.88
N LEU A 142 10.84 20.21 -9.70
CA LEU A 142 12.04 21.03 -9.58
C LEU A 142 13.21 20.45 -10.37
N TYR A 143 13.47 19.16 -10.20
CA TYR A 143 14.54 18.46 -10.94
C TYR A 143 14.34 18.55 -12.46
N ASP A 144 13.11 18.35 -12.93
CA ASP A 144 12.80 18.38 -14.36
C ASP A 144 12.89 19.79 -14.96
N ILE A 145 12.48 20.82 -14.24
CA ILE A 145 12.66 22.23 -14.66
C ILE A 145 14.14 22.52 -14.87
N LEU A 146 15.00 22.07 -13.97
CA LEU A 146 16.42 22.37 -13.99
C LEU A 146 17.23 21.54 -15.00
N ASN A 147 16.79 20.32 -15.32
CA ASN A 147 17.61 19.36 -16.10
C ASN A 147 16.97 18.89 -17.42
N VAL A 148 15.64 18.85 -17.52
CA VAL A 148 14.94 18.18 -18.64
C VAL A 148 14.26 19.18 -19.56
N VAL A 149 13.66 20.22 -19.02
CA VAL A 149 12.90 21.20 -19.81
C VAL A 149 13.86 22.27 -20.38
N THR A 150 14.60 21.89 -21.40
CA THR A 150 15.45 22.81 -22.15
C THR A 150 14.57 23.71 -23.01
N GLY A 151 14.45 24.99 -22.67
CA GLY A 151 13.72 25.98 -23.44
C GLY A 151 12.61 26.74 -22.72
N ALA A 152 12.12 26.27 -21.60
CA ALA A 152 11.33 27.10 -20.70
C ALA A 152 12.31 27.94 -19.86
N ASN A 153 12.37 29.25 -20.14
CA ASN A 153 13.10 30.20 -19.28
C ASN A 153 12.34 30.35 -17.95
N LEU A 154 12.33 29.29 -17.14
CA LEU A 154 11.64 29.22 -15.85
C LEU A 154 12.67 29.19 -14.73
N ILE A 155 12.51 30.08 -13.74
CA ILE A 155 13.30 30.05 -12.52
C ILE A 155 12.43 29.47 -11.39
N PRO A 156 12.77 28.28 -10.84
CA PRO A 156 11.99 27.67 -9.78
C PRO A 156 12.35 28.23 -8.40
N VAL A 157 11.36 28.22 -7.51
CA VAL A 157 11.53 28.50 -6.07
C VAL A 157 10.74 27.46 -5.30
N LEU A 158 11.42 26.68 -4.45
CA LEU A 158 10.76 25.69 -3.59
C LEU A 158 10.54 26.29 -2.19
N LEU A 159 9.30 26.28 -1.74
CA LEU A 159 8.88 26.86 -0.46
C LEU A 159 7.99 25.87 0.32
N ASP A 160 8.15 25.79 1.61
CA ASP A 160 7.13 25.21 2.50
C ASP A 160 6.16 26.31 2.91
N PHE A 161 4.86 26.08 2.72
CA PHE A 161 3.81 27.04 3.03
C PHE A 161 3.86 27.53 4.48
N ASN A 162 4.17 26.66 5.42
CA ASN A 162 4.27 27.02 6.85
C ASN A 162 5.43 27.97 7.16
N SER A 163 6.42 28.06 6.26
CA SER A 163 7.58 28.93 6.40
C SER A 163 7.42 30.29 5.71
N ILE A 164 6.29 30.52 5.03
CA ILE A 164 6.05 31.76 4.29
C ILE A 164 5.87 32.92 5.26
N GLU A 165 6.76 33.90 5.12
CA GLU A 165 6.68 35.17 5.83
C GLU A 165 5.60 36.09 5.24
N ASN A 166 5.29 37.21 5.91
CA ASN A 166 4.31 38.20 5.41
C ASN A 166 4.68 38.77 4.02
N ASP A 167 5.97 38.85 3.72
CA ASP A 167 6.48 39.22 2.39
C ASP A 167 7.22 38.03 1.76
N ILE A 168 6.60 37.38 0.78
CA ILE A 168 7.15 36.22 0.05
C ILE A 168 8.48 36.54 -0.62
N THR A 169 8.71 37.82 -0.97
CA THR A 169 9.99 38.26 -1.55
C THR A 169 11.17 37.94 -0.62
N ILE A 170 10.97 37.94 0.69
CA ILE A 170 12.00 37.60 1.68
C ILE A 170 12.37 36.10 1.56
N ASN A 171 11.37 35.23 1.44
CA ASN A 171 11.59 33.79 1.28
C ASN A 171 12.34 33.49 -0.02
N ILE A 172 11.94 34.11 -1.14
CA ILE A 172 12.58 33.96 -2.44
C ILE A 172 14.04 34.43 -2.39
N ARG A 173 14.29 35.58 -1.78
CA ARG A 173 15.64 36.14 -1.60
C ARG A 173 16.55 35.18 -0.81
N LYS A 174 16.02 34.58 0.26
CA LYS A 174 16.76 33.61 1.05
C LYS A 174 17.04 32.33 0.24
N TYR A 175 16.06 31.87 -0.53
CA TYR A 175 16.19 30.68 -1.36
C TYR A 175 17.24 30.86 -2.47
N TRP A 176 17.21 32.00 -3.19
CA TRP A 176 18.17 32.31 -4.25
C TRP A 176 19.52 32.82 -3.73
N LYS A 177 19.64 33.10 -2.44
CA LYS A 177 20.84 33.70 -1.83
C LYS A 177 21.28 35.03 -2.50
N LYS A 178 20.30 35.83 -2.98
CA LYS A 178 20.50 37.10 -3.70
C LYS A 178 20.08 38.29 -2.84
N ASN A 179 20.54 39.49 -3.23
CA ASN A 179 20.11 40.74 -2.57
C ASN A 179 18.70 41.19 -3.06
N THR A 180 18.15 42.22 -2.40
CA THR A 180 16.80 42.71 -2.68
C THR A 180 16.63 43.22 -4.10
N ASN A 181 17.62 43.92 -4.64
CA ASN A 181 17.55 44.52 -5.97
C ASN A 181 17.59 43.44 -7.08
N GLU A 182 18.51 42.50 -6.99
CA GLU A 182 18.64 41.36 -7.88
C GLU A 182 17.38 40.49 -7.88
N THR A 183 16.84 40.22 -6.67
CA THR A 183 15.60 39.44 -6.55
C THR A 183 14.42 40.14 -7.22
N ASN A 184 14.25 41.45 -7.01
CA ASN A 184 13.15 42.22 -7.61
C ASN A 184 13.32 42.30 -9.12
N ASP A 185 14.52 42.45 -9.63
CA ASP A 185 14.80 42.49 -11.05
C ASP A 185 14.40 41.18 -11.77
N LEU A 186 14.77 40.02 -11.17
CA LEU A 186 14.37 38.71 -11.66
C LEU A 186 12.85 38.51 -11.61
N LEU A 187 12.19 38.90 -10.51
CA LEU A 187 10.72 38.77 -10.35
C LEU A 187 9.93 39.62 -11.37
N LEU A 188 10.45 40.74 -11.77
CA LEU A 188 9.82 41.63 -12.76
C LEU A 188 10.05 41.17 -14.21
N ASN A 189 11.20 40.62 -14.50
CA ASN A 189 11.64 40.38 -15.85
C ASN A 189 11.48 38.95 -16.31
N ASP A 190 11.60 37.97 -15.42
CA ASP A 190 11.67 36.54 -15.76
C ASP A 190 10.39 35.77 -15.39
N ASN A 191 10.27 34.57 -15.94
CA ASN A 191 9.17 33.66 -15.61
C ASN A 191 9.53 32.84 -14.38
N ILE A 192 8.81 33.07 -13.29
CA ILE A 192 9.05 32.41 -12.02
C ILE A 192 7.98 31.34 -11.77
N VAL A 193 8.39 30.19 -11.27
CA VAL A 193 7.45 29.16 -10.78
C VAL A 193 7.72 28.90 -9.30
N LEU A 194 6.73 29.20 -8.47
CA LEU A 194 6.73 28.86 -7.06
C LEU A 194 6.26 27.42 -6.89
N LEU A 195 7.10 26.56 -6.34
CA LEU A 195 6.76 25.20 -5.93
C LEU A 195 6.47 25.26 -4.43
N ILE A 196 5.18 25.18 -4.06
CA ILE A 196 4.76 25.39 -2.66
C ILE A 196 4.29 24.06 -2.08
N ASP A 197 5.02 23.52 -1.11
CA ASP A 197 4.59 22.31 -0.42
C ASP A 197 3.64 22.67 0.75
N ASN A 198 2.64 21.79 0.97
CA ASN A 198 1.70 21.84 2.09
C ASN A 198 0.85 23.12 2.17
N ILE A 199 0.38 23.67 1.01
CA ILE A 199 -0.55 24.80 1.06
C ILE A 199 -1.81 24.40 1.84
N ASN A 200 -2.20 25.24 2.80
CA ASN A 200 -3.33 24.98 3.67
C ASN A 200 -4.36 26.11 3.53
N PHE A 201 -5.60 25.72 3.21
CA PHE A 201 -6.73 26.63 2.97
C PHE A 201 -7.63 26.83 4.20
N GLU A 202 -7.21 26.43 5.37
CA GLU A 202 -7.97 26.68 6.62
C GLU A 202 -8.09 28.17 6.93
N ILE A 203 -9.15 28.54 7.66
CA ILE A 203 -9.48 29.94 7.96
C ILE A 203 -8.31 30.65 8.66
N GLU A 204 -7.55 29.95 9.48
CA GLU A 204 -6.40 30.48 10.20
C GLU A 204 -5.27 30.97 9.26
N ASN A 205 -5.20 30.42 8.06
CA ASN A 205 -4.19 30.71 7.06
C ASN A 205 -4.64 31.71 5.99
N ILE A 206 -5.81 32.32 6.14
CA ILE A 206 -6.38 33.24 5.13
C ILE A 206 -5.44 34.41 4.81
N ASN A 207 -4.72 34.92 5.80
CA ASN A 207 -3.76 36.02 5.62
C ASN A 207 -2.59 35.59 4.72
N GLN A 208 -2.06 34.39 4.89
CA GLN A 208 -0.98 33.86 4.03
C GLN A 208 -1.46 33.64 2.58
N ILE A 209 -2.67 33.12 2.41
CA ILE A 209 -3.31 32.99 1.08
C ILE A 209 -3.49 34.35 0.42
N GLN A 210 -3.88 35.36 1.19
CA GLN A 210 -4.06 36.72 0.69
C GLN A 210 -2.73 37.38 0.32
N ASN A 211 -1.66 37.14 1.12
CA ASN A 211 -0.31 37.58 0.81
C ASN A 211 0.20 36.94 -0.49
N LEU A 212 -0.04 35.64 -0.69
CA LEU A 212 0.30 34.95 -1.94
C LEU A 212 -0.47 35.56 -3.14
N SER A 213 -1.78 35.81 -2.99
CA SER A 213 -2.59 36.46 -4.04
C SER A 213 -2.06 37.86 -4.40
N ASN A 214 -1.72 38.66 -3.39
CA ASN A 214 -1.16 40.00 -3.61
C ASN A 214 0.22 39.94 -4.26
N PHE A 215 1.04 38.98 -3.89
CA PHE A 215 2.35 38.75 -4.52
C PHE A 215 2.21 38.38 -6.01
N LEU A 216 1.30 37.46 -6.36
CA LEU A 216 1.03 37.06 -7.75
C LEU A 216 0.50 38.23 -8.59
N LYS A 217 -0.35 39.10 -8.02
CA LYS A 217 -0.83 40.32 -8.69
C LYS A 217 0.29 41.31 -8.96
N LYS A 218 1.26 41.43 -8.02
CA LYS A 218 2.42 42.32 -8.15
C LYS A 218 3.41 41.81 -9.20
N PHE A 219 3.56 40.49 -9.34
CA PHE A 219 4.49 39.84 -10.26
C PHE A 219 3.76 38.88 -11.23
N PRO A 220 3.13 39.42 -12.28
CA PRO A 220 2.21 38.64 -13.14
C PRO A 220 2.89 37.58 -14.02
N LYS A 221 4.22 37.58 -14.12
CA LYS A 221 4.99 36.51 -14.76
C LYS A 221 5.26 35.32 -13.82
N THR A 222 4.90 35.46 -12.56
CA THR A 222 5.04 34.39 -11.58
C THR A 222 3.76 33.55 -11.52
N ARG A 223 3.92 32.24 -11.53
CA ARG A 223 2.87 31.28 -11.29
C ARG A 223 3.26 30.32 -10.19
N PHE A 224 2.34 29.48 -9.74
CA PHE A 224 2.65 28.49 -8.72
C PHE A 224 2.13 27.08 -9.07
N ILE A 225 2.81 26.08 -8.52
CA ILE A 225 2.39 24.69 -8.43
C ILE A 225 2.48 24.34 -6.94
N ALA A 226 1.34 24.06 -6.31
CA ALA A 226 1.30 23.77 -4.89
C ALA A 226 0.79 22.35 -4.62
N THR A 227 1.15 21.79 -3.48
CA THR A 227 0.56 20.57 -2.97
C THR A 227 -0.27 20.84 -1.73
N SER A 228 -1.38 20.14 -1.56
CA SER A 228 -2.26 20.26 -0.41
C SER A 228 -2.70 18.90 0.12
N LEU A 229 -3.02 18.83 1.41
CA LEU A 229 -3.56 17.63 2.01
C LEU A 229 -5.03 17.47 1.63
N GLN A 230 -5.39 16.25 1.21
CA GLN A 230 -6.77 15.83 1.01
C GLN A 230 -7.19 14.99 2.22
N LEU A 231 -8.09 15.51 3.03
CA LEU A 231 -8.54 14.84 4.25
C LEU A 231 -9.57 13.73 3.96
N TYR A 232 -10.45 13.93 2.94
CA TYR A 232 -11.48 12.96 2.55
C TYR A 232 -11.71 13.00 1.04
N GLU A 233 -12.21 11.90 0.47
CA GLU A 233 -12.75 11.90 -0.89
C GLU A 233 -13.89 12.93 -0.97
N ASN A 234 -13.78 13.87 -1.90
CA ASN A 234 -14.73 14.95 -2.17
C ASN A 234 -14.86 16.06 -1.10
N ASN A 235 -14.05 16.08 -0.06
CA ASN A 235 -14.08 17.17 0.92
C ASN A 235 -12.78 17.98 0.84
N PHE A 236 -12.82 19.01 0.00
CA PHE A 236 -11.73 19.98 -0.10
C PHE A 236 -12.06 21.11 0.87
N SER A 237 -11.17 21.41 1.79
CA SER A 237 -11.30 22.54 2.72
C SER A 237 -11.09 23.90 2.04
N ILE A 238 -11.62 24.07 0.81
CA ILE A 238 -11.46 25.29 0.03
C ILE A 238 -12.81 25.94 -0.14
N THR A 239 -12.91 27.21 0.23
CA THR A 239 -14.10 28.00 -0.08
C THR A 239 -14.04 28.54 -1.52
N PRO A 240 -15.21 28.82 -2.16
CA PRO A 240 -15.23 29.45 -3.48
C PRO A 240 -14.47 30.77 -3.53
N GLU A 241 -14.46 31.53 -2.43
CA GLU A 241 -13.73 32.79 -2.32
C GLU A 241 -12.20 32.55 -2.38
N GLN A 242 -11.67 31.55 -1.68
CA GLN A 242 -10.26 31.21 -1.69
C GLN A 242 -9.80 30.73 -3.07
N GLN A 243 -10.64 29.94 -3.75
CA GLN A 243 -10.35 29.51 -5.14
C GLN A 243 -10.34 30.71 -6.09
N SER A 244 -11.26 31.66 -5.93
CA SER A 244 -11.32 32.88 -6.72
C SER A 244 -10.10 33.80 -6.48
N LEU A 245 -9.55 33.81 -5.27
CA LEU A 245 -8.38 34.62 -4.91
C LEU A 245 -7.10 34.18 -5.66
N LEU A 246 -6.87 32.87 -5.80
CA LEU A 246 -5.60 32.34 -6.37
C LEU A 246 -5.73 31.86 -7.82
N GLN A 247 -6.94 31.62 -8.32
CA GLN A 247 -7.23 31.14 -9.69
C GLN A 247 -6.32 30.00 -10.11
N PHE A 248 -6.61 28.78 -9.66
CA PHE A 248 -5.83 27.58 -9.96
C PHE A 248 -6.71 26.43 -10.48
N GLU A 249 -6.09 25.52 -11.18
CA GLU A 249 -6.68 24.23 -11.56
C GLU A 249 -6.41 23.17 -10.48
N ARG A 250 -7.42 22.36 -10.21
CA ARG A 250 -7.33 21.26 -9.24
C ARG A 250 -6.84 20.00 -9.91
N LEU A 251 -5.79 19.44 -9.35
CA LEU A 251 -5.28 18.11 -9.68
C LEU A 251 -5.39 17.22 -8.46
N GLU A 252 -5.67 15.95 -8.66
CA GLU A 252 -5.79 14.96 -7.61
C GLU A 252 -4.77 13.84 -7.80
N LEU A 253 -4.05 13.51 -6.73
CA LEU A 253 -3.05 12.47 -6.68
C LEU A 253 -3.69 11.20 -6.13
N LYS A 254 -3.93 10.24 -7.02
CA LYS A 254 -4.53 8.95 -6.67
C LYS A 254 -3.49 7.95 -6.16
N GLN A 255 -3.96 6.90 -5.52
CA GLN A 255 -3.12 5.78 -5.11
C GLN A 255 -2.46 5.09 -6.32
N PHE A 256 -1.36 4.39 -6.09
CA PHE A 256 -0.69 3.62 -7.13
C PHE A 256 -1.59 2.49 -7.64
N LYS A 257 -1.59 2.32 -8.95
CA LYS A 257 -2.15 1.16 -9.64
C LYS A 257 -1.08 0.09 -9.83
N ALA A 258 -1.50 -1.10 -10.22
CA ALA A 258 -0.61 -2.24 -10.49
C ALA A 258 0.58 -1.87 -11.40
N LYS A 259 0.33 -1.07 -12.44
CA LYS A 259 1.36 -0.58 -13.37
C LYS A 259 2.45 0.24 -12.67
N GLN A 260 2.07 1.19 -11.79
CA GLN A 260 3.04 1.99 -11.04
C GLN A 260 3.83 1.13 -10.05
N ILE A 261 3.15 0.21 -9.35
CA ILE A 261 3.81 -0.72 -8.41
C ILE A 261 4.83 -1.58 -9.15
N LYS A 262 4.46 -2.17 -10.30
CA LYS A 262 5.34 -2.95 -11.15
C LYS A 262 6.55 -2.15 -11.62
N THR A 263 6.32 -0.92 -12.09
CA THR A 263 7.39 -0.01 -12.53
C THR A 263 8.34 0.30 -11.37
N LEU A 264 7.82 0.52 -10.16
CA LEU A 264 8.64 0.78 -8.98
C LEU A 264 9.46 -0.46 -8.60
N ILE A 265 8.90 -1.67 -8.65
CA ILE A 265 9.62 -2.93 -8.43
C ILE A 265 10.80 -3.05 -9.42
N GLN A 266 10.56 -2.81 -10.71
CA GLN A 266 11.60 -2.89 -11.74
C GLN A 266 12.73 -1.89 -11.52
N LYS A 267 12.39 -0.67 -11.12
CA LYS A 267 13.37 0.39 -10.80
C LYS A 267 14.10 0.11 -9.48
N TRP A 268 13.42 -0.51 -8.52
CA TRP A 268 14.02 -0.88 -7.24
C TRP A 268 15.04 -2.01 -7.39
N PHE A 269 14.74 -2.99 -8.26
CA PHE A 269 15.56 -4.17 -8.51
C PHE A 269 16.01 -4.24 -9.98
N PRO A 270 16.84 -3.30 -10.48
CA PRO A 270 17.18 -3.23 -11.90
C PRO A 270 17.95 -4.45 -12.42
N ASN A 271 18.65 -5.17 -11.54
CA ASN A 271 19.44 -6.35 -11.88
C ASN A 271 18.71 -7.68 -11.64
N SER A 272 17.43 -7.64 -11.21
CA SER A 272 16.67 -8.87 -11.02
C SER A 272 16.20 -9.47 -12.35
N PRO A 273 16.22 -10.80 -12.49
CA PRO A 273 15.64 -11.47 -13.66
C PRO A 273 14.17 -11.08 -13.85
N GLN A 274 13.74 -10.95 -15.11
CA GLN A 274 12.36 -10.53 -15.42
C GLN A 274 11.28 -11.41 -14.78
N TYR A 275 11.51 -12.71 -14.64
CA TYR A 275 10.57 -13.65 -14.02
C TYR A 275 10.37 -13.43 -12.51
N GLU A 276 11.23 -12.67 -11.84
CA GLU A 276 11.06 -12.34 -10.42
C GLU A 276 10.09 -11.17 -10.17
N THR A 277 9.92 -10.29 -11.12
CA THR A 277 9.00 -9.16 -10.99
C THR A 277 7.56 -9.60 -10.69
N PRO A 278 6.97 -10.57 -11.41
CA PRO A 278 5.64 -11.08 -11.07
C PRO A 278 5.57 -11.72 -9.68
N LYS A 279 6.61 -12.42 -9.23
CA LYS A 279 6.65 -13.01 -7.88
C LYS A 279 6.65 -11.93 -6.80
N LYS A 280 7.51 -10.91 -6.94
CA LYS A 280 7.57 -9.78 -6.02
C LYS A 280 6.25 -9.00 -6.01
N MET A 281 5.63 -8.81 -7.17
CA MET A 281 4.34 -8.16 -7.32
C MET A 281 3.23 -8.94 -6.58
N ASN A 282 3.11 -10.24 -6.78
CA ASN A 282 2.13 -11.07 -6.10
C ASN A 282 2.34 -11.07 -4.58
N THR A 283 3.59 -11.15 -4.12
CA THR A 283 3.92 -11.08 -2.69
C THR A 283 3.47 -9.74 -2.10
N LEU A 284 3.72 -8.64 -2.81
CA LEU A 284 3.30 -7.31 -2.39
C LEU A 284 1.77 -7.18 -2.36
N ILE A 285 1.08 -7.58 -3.44
CA ILE A 285 -0.38 -7.50 -3.52
C ILE A 285 -1.02 -8.29 -2.37
N ASN A 286 -0.60 -9.52 -2.15
CA ASN A 286 -1.12 -10.36 -1.08
C ASN A 286 -0.89 -9.74 0.30
N ALA A 287 0.29 -9.17 0.55
CA ALA A 287 0.59 -8.47 1.80
C ALA A 287 -0.29 -7.23 1.98
N PHE A 288 -0.45 -6.41 0.93
CA PHE A 288 -1.26 -5.20 0.99
C PHE A 288 -2.74 -5.49 1.21
N MET A 289 -3.27 -6.54 0.57
CA MET A 289 -4.65 -7.01 0.81
C MET A 289 -4.82 -7.53 2.23
N SER A 290 -3.94 -8.40 2.68
CA SER A 290 -4.06 -9.06 3.99
C SER A 290 -3.84 -8.13 5.18
N LEU A 291 -3.00 -7.10 5.02
CA LEU A 291 -2.69 -6.10 6.04
C LEU A 291 -3.52 -4.81 5.89
N ASN A 292 -4.37 -4.74 4.87
CA ASN A 292 -5.13 -3.55 4.50
C ASN A 292 -4.26 -2.28 4.41
N LEU A 293 -3.11 -2.39 3.72
CA LEU A 293 -2.18 -1.28 3.55
C LEU A 293 -2.62 -0.38 2.39
N PRO A 294 -2.53 0.95 2.55
CA PRO A 294 -2.79 1.87 1.45
C PRO A 294 -1.70 1.77 0.38
N ARG A 295 -2.08 1.88 -0.89
CA ARG A 295 -1.17 1.84 -2.05
C ARG A 295 -0.41 3.16 -2.26
N THR A 296 0.07 3.74 -1.16
CA THR A 296 0.87 4.97 -1.26
C THR A 296 2.29 4.64 -1.71
N PRO A 297 2.99 5.56 -2.39
CA PRO A 297 4.39 5.40 -2.74
C PRO A 297 5.27 5.05 -1.54
N PHE A 298 4.95 5.63 -0.37
CA PHE A 298 5.66 5.35 0.88
C PHE A 298 5.49 3.90 1.33
N ALA A 299 4.24 3.41 1.43
CA ALA A 299 3.97 2.04 1.88
C ALA A 299 4.59 1.01 0.92
N VAL A 300 4.48 1.23 -0.40
CA VAL A 300 5.10 0.36 -1.40
C VAL A 300 6.63 0.38 -1.28
N SER A 301 7.24 1.56 -1.16
CA SER A 301 8.70 1.68 -1.01
C SER A 301 9.22 1.01 0.26
N MET A 302 8.48 1.13 1.36
CA MET A 302 8.81 0.48 2.62
C MET A 302 8.79 -1.05 2.48
N PHE A 303 7.80 -1.59 1.78
CA PHE A 303 7.72 -3.03 1.53
C PHE A 303 8.87 -3.52 0.64
N LEU A 304 9.19 -2.80 -0.44
CA LEU A 304 10.29 -3.15 -1.32
C LEU A 304 11.65 -3.10 -0.61
N TRP A 305 11.83 -2.14 0.28
CA TRP A 305 13.01 -2.03 1.11
C TRP A 305 13.21 -3.25 2.04
N ILE A 306 12.13 -3.81 2.60
CA ILE A 306 12.20 -5.03 3.39
C ILE A 306 12.57 -6.23 2.53
N ILE A 307 11.95 -6.37 1.35
CA ILE A 307 12.30 -7.44 0.40
C ILE A 307 13.78 -7.36 0.01
N GLU A 308 14.32 -6.16 -0.20
CA GLU A 308 15.73 -5.95 -0.56
C GLU A 308 16.68 -6.46 0.52
N ARG A 309 16.37 -6.22 1.79
CA ARG A 309 17.19 -6.64 2.92
C ARG A 309 17.13 -8.13 3.21
N GLN A 310 16.03 -8.75 2.86
CA GLN A 310 15.76 -10.15 3.20
C GLN A 310 15.52 -10.98 1.95
N GLN A 311 16.55 -11.15 1.11
CA GLN A 311 16.49 -11.89 -0.17
C GLN A 311 15.91 -13.30 -0.07
N THR A 312 15.96 -13.94 1.10
CA THR A 312 15.45 -15.28 1.36
C THR A 312 14.15 -15.29 2.19
N TYR A 313 13.66 -14.12 2.60
CA TYR A 313 12.52 -14.03 3.49
C TYR A 313 11.21 -14.38 2.78
N ARG A 314 10.55 -15.42 3.25
CA ARG A 314 9.18 -15.75 2.92
C ARG A 314 8.35 -15.59 4.19
N PRO A 315 7.50 -14.56 4.30
CA PRO A 315 6.64 -14.41 5.47
C PRO A 315 5.72 -15.63 5.56
N GLN A 316 5.71 -16.25 6.73
CA GLN A 316 4.90 -17.45 6.95
C GLN A 316 3.44 -17.09 7.19
N ASN A 317 3.22 -15.91 7.78
CA ASN A 317 1.91 -15.31 8.03
C ASN A 317 2.03 -13.78 8.16
N ASN A 318 0.89 -13.11 8.27
CA ASN A 318 0.82 -11.65 8.38
C ASN A 318 1.52 -11.12 9.64
N ALA A 319 1.41 -11.83 10.76
CA ALA A 319 2.01 -11.41 12.02
C ALA A 319 3.54 -11.35 11.94
N THR A 320 4.17 -12.38 11.37
CA THR A 320 5.62 -12.39 11.15
C THR A 320 6.07 -11.34 10.14
N LEU A 321 5.22 -11.01 9.17
CA LEU A 321 5.49 -9.92 8.23
C LEU A 321 5.50 -8.56 8.95
N ILE A 322 4.47 -8.27 9.76
CA ILE A 322 4.39 -7.01 10.53
C ILE A 322 5.54 -6.93 11.54
N GLU A 323 5.84 -8.02 12.23
CA GLU A 323 6.96 -8.06 13.18
C GLU A 323 8.27 -7.65 12.51
N LYS A 324 8.56 -8.20 11.34
CA LYS A 324 9.75 -7.81 10.58
C LYS A 324 9.72 -6.36 10.10
N PHE A 325 8.55 -5.85 9.72
CA PHE A 325 8.38 -4.43 9.41
C PHE A 325 8.75 -3.54 10.61
N ILE A 326 8.23 -3.87 11.78
CA ILE A 326 8.47 -3.10 13.00
C ILE A 326 9.94 -3.21 13.44
N GLU A 327 10.53 -4.40 13.40
CA GLU A 327 11.95 -4.61 13.67
C GLU A 327 12.82 -3.69 12.81
N GLU A 328 12.62 -3.72 11.51
CA GLU A 328 13.41 -2.93 10.56
C GLU A 328 13.19 -1.42 10.73
N ILE A 329 11.95 -0.99 10.96
CA ILE A 329 11.64 0.43 11.16
C ILE A 329 12.26 0.94 12.45
N LEU A 330 12.15 0.21 13.56
CA LEU A 330 12.64 0.64 14.86
C LEU A 330 14.16 0.60 14.95
N ASP A 331 14.83 -0.32 14.26
CA ASP A 331 16.29 -0.40 14.20
C ASP A 331 16.93 0.59 13.24
N LYS A 332 16.23 0.89 12.15
CA LYS A 332 16.79 1.61 11.01
C LYS A 332 17.42 2.96 11.34
N LYS A 333 16.85 3.74 12.23
CA LYS A 333 17.30 5.10 12.51
C LYS A 333 18.25 5.25 13.68
N ASN A 334 18.68 4.18 14.30
CA ASN A 334 19.77 4.23 15.26
C ASN A 334 21.12 4.65 14.64
N ILE A 335 21.19 4.79 13.32
CA ILE A 335 22.42 5.14 12.59
C ILE A 335 22.85 6.60 12.79
N LYS A 336 21.94 7.52 13.12
CA LYS A 336 22.27 8.94 13.36
C LYS A 336 22.37 9.33 14.87
N GLY A 337 22.86 8.44 15.71
CA GLY A 337 23.85 8.88 16.73
C GLY A 337 23.38 9.44 18.07
N ILE A 338 22.12 9.47 18.55
CA ILE A 338 21.83 9.99 19.91
C ILE A 338 21.02 9.02 20.79
N LEU A 339 20.37 8.03 20.23
CA LEU A 339 19.53 7.11 20.98
C LEU A 339 19.99 5.63 20.91
N ARG A 340 21.16 5.37 20.34
CA ARG A 340 21.65 4.00 20.09
C ARG A 340 22.00 3.24 21.36
N ASP A 341 22.39 3.92 22.42
CA ASP A 341 22.93 3.29 23.63
C ASP A 341 21.97 3.30 24.81
N THR A 342 20.76 3.86 24.67
CA THR A 342 19.98 4.26 25.83
C THR A 342 18.48 3.95 25.80
N PHE A 343 17.81 3.93 24.65
CA PHE A 343 16.39 3.53 24.52
C PHE A 343 16.27 2.54 23.38
N ASP A 344 16.59 1.29 23.71
CA ASP A 344 16.73 0.19 22.76
C ASP A 344 15.39 -0.26 22.11
N TYR A 345 15.49 -1.22 21.24
CA TYR A 345 14.35 -1.80 20.53
C TYR A 345 13.27 -2.30 21.48
N GLU A 346 13.63 -3.08 22.50
CA GLU A 346 12.69 -3.67 23.46
C GLU A 346 11.95 -2.59 24.26
N ASN A 347 12.66 -1.55 24.69
CA ASN A 347 12.03 -0.42 25.40
C ASN A 347 11.01 0.31 24.50
N LYS A 348 11.31 0.45 23.20
CA LYS A 348 10.36 1.03 22.24
C LYS A 348 9.12 0.15 22.08
N ILE A 349 9.29 -1.17 21.93
CA ILE A 349 8.17 -2.13 21.81
C ILE A 349 7.27 -2.03 23.04
N TRP A 350 7.83 -2.03 24.25
CA TRP A 350 7.05 -1.97 25.47
C TRP A 350 6.32 -0.63 25.66
N LEU A 351 6.98 0.48 25.30
CA LEU A 351 6.33 1.79 25.32
C LEU A 351 5.18 1.87 24.32
N LEU A 352 5.39 1.39 23.09
CA LEU A 352 4.39 1.40 22.04
C LEU A 352 3.21 0.49 22.36
N ALA A 353 3.46 -0.66 22.99
CA ALA A 353 2.40 -1.55 23.49
C ALA A 353 1.54 -0.88 24.58
N GLU A 354 2.17 -0.12 25.49
CA GLU A 354 1.44 0.62 26.52
C GLU A 354 0.63 1.77 25.91
N ILE A 355 1.19 2.49 24.95
CA ILE A 355 0.48 3.58 24.22
C ILE A 355 -0.71 2.99 23.43
N ALA A 356 -0.52 1.88 22.71
CA ALA A 356 -1.60 1.22 21.99
C ALA A 356 -2.77 0.82 22.90
N HIS A 357 -2.47 0.26 24.06
CA HIS A 357 -3.49 -0.11 25.05
C HIS A 357 -4.21 1.13 25.63
N LYS A 358 -3.51 2.22 25.87
CA LYS A 358 -4.12 3.49 26.30
C LYS A 358 -5.00 4.11 25.20
N MET A 359 -4.59 4.05 23.95
CA MET A 359 -5.40 4.47 22.81
C MET A 359 -6.68 3.62 22.70
N LEU A 360 -6.58 2.30 22.90
CA LEU A 360 -7.74 1.41 22.90
C LEU A 360 -8.79 1.79 23.96
N ILE A 361 -8.33 2.07 25.18
CA ILE A 361 -9.20 2.38 26.33
C ILE A 361 -9.80 3.79 26.26
N SER A 362 -9.13 4.72 25.56
CA SER A 362 -9.53 6.13 25.53
C SER A 362 -10.86 6.38 24.83
N ASP A 363 -11.35 5.44 24.04
CA ASP A 363 -12.55 5.52 23.22
C ASP A 363 -12.60 6.75 22.28
N GLN A 364 -11.42 7.28 21.96
CA GLN A 364 -11.29 8.38 21.01
C GLN A 364 -11.40 7.88 19.56
N PRO A 365 -11.92 8.69 18.64
CA PRO A 365 -11.98 8.33 17.24
C PRO A 365 -10.62 7.88 16.69
N ASN A 366 -10.61 6.85 15.87
CA ASN A 366 -9.42 6.29 15.21
C ASN A 366 -8.31 5.85 16.17
N TYR A 367 -8.64 5.51 17.44
CA TYR A 367 -7.66 5.13 18.46
C TYR A 367 -6.51 6.13 18.54
N SER A 368 -6.84 7.39 18.71
CA SER A 368 -5.90 8.50 18.75
C SER A 368 -5.81 9.12 20.15
N LEU A 369 -4.70 9.78 20.46
CA LEU A 369 -4.52 10.53 21.70
C LEU A 369 -3.84 11.87 21.43
N PRO A 370 -4.15 12.93 22.21
CA PRO A 370 -3.40 14.16 22.15
C PRO A 370 -1.90 13.93 22.38
N CYS A 371 -1.04 14.65 21.66
CA CYS A 371 0.42 14.56 21.80
C CYS A 371 0.87 14.77 23.25
N SER A 372 0.22 15.69 23.97
CA SER A 372 0.49 15.95 25.40
C SER A 372 0.25 14.73 26.29
N ASP A 373 -0.76 13.92 25.98
CA ASP A 373 -1.08 12.75 26.80
C ASP A 373 -0.14 11.58 26.50
N ILE A 374 0.29 11.43 25.25
CA ILE A 374 1.34 10.46 24.88
C ILE A 374 2.66 10.80 25.56
N ILE A 375 3.01 12.10 25.62
CA ILE A 375 4.21 12.54 26.37
C ILE A 375 4.09 12.17 27.85
N LYS A 376 2.93 12.42 28.51
CA LYS A 376 2.70 12.02 29.91
C LYS A 376 2.79 10.51 30.12
N ILE A 377 2.21 9.72 29.21
CA ILE A 377 2.33 8.25 29.25
C ILE A 377 3.80 7.84 29.18
N THR A 378 4.57 8.46 28.28
CA THR A 378 6.00 8.18 28.13
C THR A 378 6.79 8.59 29.37
N GLU A 379 6.53 9.77 29.94
CA GLU A 379 7.16 10.22 31.20
C GLU A 379 6.89 9.24 32.35
N ARG A 380 5.64 8.79 32.49
CA ARG A 380 5.25 7.78 33.47
C ARG A 380 5.96 6.45 33.23
N HIS A 381 6.06 6.02 31.98
CA HIS A 381 6.76 4.79 31.59
C HIS A 381 8.24 4.85 31.98
N LEU A 382 8.92 5.97 31.69
CA LEU A 382 10.30 6.21 32.06
C LEU A 382 10.49 6.23 33.60
N ALA A 383 9.60 6.91 34.31
CA ALA A 383 9.66 7.04 35.77
C ALA A 383 9.48 5.69 36.48
N LEU A 384 8.48 4.89 36.06
CA LEU A 384 8.20 3.57 36.64
C LEU A 384 9.38 2.59 36.46
N ARG A 385 10.12 2.71 35.37
CA ARG A 385 11.29 1.88 35.06
C ARG A 385 12.61 2.49 35.54
N LYS A 386 12.54 3.63 36.25
CA LYS A 386 13.69 4.33 36.81
C LYS A 386 14.76 4.72 35.78
N PHE A 387 14.33 5.09 34.57
CA PHE A 387 15.25 5.63 33.57
C PHE A 387 15.90 6.94 34.05
N PRO A 388 17.16 7.22 33.67
CA PRO A 388 17.83 8.48 34.02
C PRO A 388 17.04 9.71 33.56
N LYS A 389 17.09 10.80 34.32
CA LYS A 389 16.38 12.05 33.99
C LYS A 389 16.86 12.72 32.69
N SER A 390 17.98 12.29 32.13
CA SER A 390 18.46 12.73 30.81
C SER A 390 17.58 12.29 29.64
N TYR A 391 16.71 11.30 29.86
CA TYR A 391 15.76 10.85 28.84
C TYR A 391 14.59 11.81 28.72
N SER A 392 14.43 12.36 27.54
CA SER A 392 13.31 13.25 27.23
C SER A 392 12.20 12.47 26.52
N ALA A 393 11.04 12.38 27.18
CA ALA A 393 9.85 11.76 26.57
C ALA A 393 9.52 12.39 25.20
N ARG A 394 9.60 13.71 25.09
CA ARG A 394 9.37 14.42 23.82
C ARG A 394 10.35 14.01 22.73
N LYS A 395 11.65 13.84 23.04
CA LYS A 395 12.64 13.38 22.07
C LYS A 395 12.38 11.95 21.59
N ILE A 396 11.94 11.07 22.51
CA ILE A 396 11.57 9.68 22.18
C ILE A 396 10.38 9.68 21.24
N ILE A 397 9.30 10.42 21.56
CA ILE A 397 8.11 10.47 20.72
C ILE A 397 8.40 11.10 19.35
N ASN A 398 9.15 12.19 19.30
CA ASN A 398 9.60 12.78 18.03
C ASN A 398 10.44 11.78 17.21
N GLY A 399 11.27 10.99 17.88
CA GLY A 399 12.01 9.89 17.23
C GLY A 399 11.08 8.86 16.60
N ILE A 400 10.03 8.43 17.29
CA ILE A 400 9.03 7.46 16.81
C ILE A 400 8.18 8.05 15.68
N LEU A 401 7.79 9.33 15.76
CA LEU A 401 7.14 10.05 14.67
C LEU A 401 8.02 10.08 13.41
N ASN A 402 9.29 10.43 13.57
CA ASN A 402 10.26 10.44 12.47
C ASN A 402 10.52 9.04 11.88
N LEU A 403 10.35 7.98 12.68
CA LEU A 403 10.41 6.59 12.21
C LEU A 403 9.20 6.20 11.35
N GLY A 404 8.14 6.97 11.42
CA GLY A 404 6.93 6.68 10.66
C GLY A 404 6.03 5.61 11.29
N VAL A 405 6.22 5.27 12.56
CA VAL A 405 5.31 4.39 13.32
C VAL A 405 4.04 5.15 13.70
N PHE A 406 4.21 6.40 14.11
CA PHE A 406 3.13 7.33 14.42
C PHE A 406 2.91 8.37 13.31
N VAL A 407 1.73 8.93 13.35
CA VAL A 407 1.29 10.08 12.57
C VAL A 407 0.70 11.10 13.51
N GLU A 408 1.10 12.36 13.37
CA GLU A 408 0.52 13.49 14.09
C GLU A 408 -0.33 14.33 13.13
N GLU A 409 -1.57 14.64 13.52
CA GLU A 409 -2.51 15.50 12.82
C GLU A 409 -3.20 16.36 13.89
N ASP A 410 -3.19 17.67 13.74
CA ASP A 410 -3.85 18.63 14.67
C ASP A 410 -3.49 18.38 16.15
N SER A 411 -2.21 18.11 16.44
CA SER A 411 -1.70 17.76 17.76
C SER A 411 -2.26 16.46 18.36
N VAL A 412 -2.89 15.64 17.55
CA VAL A 412 -3.37 14.30 17.90
C VAL A 412 -2.49 13.25 17.22
N ILE A 413 -2.06 12.26 17.97
CA ILE A 413 -1.19 11.18 17.47
C ILE A 413 -1.98 9.87 17.39
N ARG A 414 -1.79 9.15 16.29
CA ARG A 414 -2.28 7.78 16.09
C ARG A 414 -1.20 6.89 15.46
N PHE A 415 -1.38 5.60 15.50
CA PHE A 415 -0.55 4.70 14.71
C PHE A 415 -0.77 4.95 13.21
N ARG A 416 0.30 4.89 12.44
CA ARG A 416 0.25 5.14 10.99
C ARG A 416 -0.63 4.14 10.25
N PHE A 417 -0.51 2.87 10.58
CA PHE A 417 -1.31 1.78 10.02
C PHE A 417 -2.06 1.03 11.13
N ASN A 418 -3.27 0.59 10.83
CA ASN A 418 -4.06 -0.19 11.79
C ASN A 418 -3.35 -1.49 12.19
N CYS A 419 -2.65 -2.15 11.26
CA CYS A 419 -1.88 -3.35 11.57
C CYS A 419 -0.75 -3.10 12.57
N PHE A 420 -0.18 -1.88 12.64
CA PHE A 420 0.79 -1.52 13.67
C PHE A 420 0.12 -1.41 15.04
N PHE A 421 -1.01 -0.73 15.10
CA PHE A 421 -1.81 -0.64 16.32
C PHE A 421 -2.17 -2.02 16.87
N GLU A 422 -2.70 -2.89 16.00
CA GLU A 422 -3.07 -4.28 16.34
C GLU A 422 -1.86 -5.11 16.79
N TYR A 423 -0.71 -4.97 16.10
CA TYR A 423 0.55 -5.62 16.49
C TYR A 423 1.01 -5.20 17.90
N PHE A 424 0.96 -3.90 18.23
CA PHE A 424 1.35 -3.44 19.57
C PHE A 424 0.35 -3.84 20.66
N LEU A 425 -0.93 -4.04 20.32
CA LEU A 425 -1.88 -4.69 21.22
C LEU A 425 -1.50 -6.15 21.46
N VAL A 426 -1.03 -6.88 20.45
CA VAL A 426 -0.49 -8.24 20.64
C VAL A 426 0.72 -8.24 21.57
N LYS A 427 1.66 -7.29 21.40
CA LYS A 427 2.79 -7.14 22.34
C LYS A 427 2.33 -6.81 23.77
N LYS A 428 1.20 -6.13 23.90
CA LYS A 428 0.56 -5.93 25.21
C LYS A 428 -0.02 -7.24 25.77
N MET A 429 -0.65 -8.08 24.94
CA MET A 429 -1.14 -9.41 25.36
C MET A 429 0.00 -10.31 25.87
N GLU A 430 1.20 -10.24 25.27
CA GLU A 430 2.37 -11.01 25.72
C GLU A 430 2.83 -10.64 27.13
N THR A 431 2.63 -9.40 27.54
CA THR A 431 3.14 -8.85 28.80
C THR A 431 2.07 -8.64 29.88
N ASP A 432 0.78 -8.71 29.51
CA ASP A 432 -0.34 -8.43 30.40
C ASP A 432 -1.38 -9.57 30.32
N PRO A 433 -1.33 -10.55 31.26
CA PRO A 433 -2.24 -11.70 31.27
C PRO A 433 -3.72 -11.30 31.41
N GLU A 434 -4.02 -10.19 32.10
CA GLU A 434 -5.41 -9.73 32.28
C GLU A 434 -5.94 -9.20 30.94
N PHE A 435 -5.14 -8.44 30.20
CA PHE A 435 -5.52 -8.00 28.88
C PHE A 435 -5.64 -9.17 27.89
N LYS A 436 -4.73 -10.16 27.93
CA LYS A 436 -4.86 -11.40 27.15
C LYS A 436 -6.19 -12.09 27.44
N LYS A 437 -6.57 -12.21 28.71
CA LYS A 437 -7.83 -12.81 29.13
C LYS A 437 -9.04 -12.01 28.63
N GLU A 438 -8.98 -10.68 28.69
CA GLU A 438 -10.02 -9.80 28.14
C GLU A 438 -10.22 -10.01 26.64
N VAL A 439 -9.13 -10.08 25.87
CA VAL A 439 -9.17 -10.31 24.42
C VAL A 439 -9.79 -11.67 24.08
N LEU A 440 -9.51 -12.69 24.84
CA LEU A 440 -10.01 -14.06 24.63
C LEU A 440 -11.38 -14.33 25.26
N ASP A 441 -11.96 -13.36 25.97
CA ASP A 441 -13.28 -13.48 26.59
C ASP A 441 -14.37 -13.72 25.54
N GLU A 442 -15.37 -14.57 25.86
CA GLU A 442 -16.48 -14.94 24.95
C GLU A 442 -17.31 -13.76 24.45
N ASN A 443 -17.31 -12.63 25.14
CA ASN A 443 -18.00 -11.44 24.70
C ASN A 443 -17.13 -10.52 23.80
N ASN A 444 -15.83 -10.68 23.85
CA ASN A 444 -14.88 -9.76 23.25
C ASN A 444 -14.09 -10.32 22.05
N TYR A 445 -13.86 -11.65 21.99
CA TYR A 445 -12.94 -12.26 21.01
C TYR A 445 -13.22 -11.87 19.56
N LEU A 446 -14.48 -11.69 19.16
CA LEU A 446 -14.82 -11.24 17.80
C LEU A 446 -14.47 -9.77 17.53
N LYS A 447 -14.25 -8.96 18.57
CA LYS A 447 -13.72 -7.59 18.41
C LYS A 447 -12.22 -7.60 18.09
N TYR A 448 -11.53 -8.65 18.49
CA TYR A 448 -10.06 -8.79 18.48
C TYR A 448 -9.58 -9.90 17.52
N CYS A 449 -10.34 -10.18 16.45
CA CYS A 449 -9.97 -11.23 15.49
C CYS A 449 -8.56 -11.07 14.93
N ASN A 450 -8.14 -9.84 14.61
CA ASN A 450 -6.81 -9.57 14.08
C ASN A 450 -5.73 -9.80 15.13
N GLU A 451 -5.94 -9.34 16.36
CA GLU A 451 -5.00 -9.55 17.46
C GLU A 451 -4.83 -11.04 17.80
N ILE A 452 -5.92 -11.81 17.83
CA ILE A 452 -5.86 -13.26 18.05
C ILE A 452 -5.11 -13.95 16.90
N ASN A 453 -5.40 -13.57 15.66
CA ASN A 453 -4.69 -14.08 14.49
C ASN A 453 -3.19 -13.74 14.53
N TYR A 454 -2.83 -12.50 14.87
CA TYR A 454 -1.42 -12.10 14.98
C TYR A 454 -0.73 -12.76 16.17
N TYR A 455 -1.40 -12.85 17.31
CA TYR A 455 -0.88 -13.53 18.49
C TYR A 455 -0.55 -15.01 18.19
N THR A 456 -1.48 -15.74 17.59
CA THR A 456 -1.26 -17.15 17.22
C THR A 456 -0.23 -17.29 16.09
N GLY A 457 -0.11 -16.30 15.21
CA GLY A 457 0.90 -16.25 14.16
C GLY A 457 2.34 -16.08 14.69
N LEU A 458 2.50 -15.41 15.83
CA LEU A 458 3.78 -15.28 16.55
C LEU A 458 4.01 -16.45 17.50
N HIS A 459 2.95 -16.94 18.18
CA HIS A 459 2.96 -18.02 19.16
C HIS A 459 2.26 -19.26 18.60
N ARG A 460 2.97 -20.03 17.79
CA ARG A 460 2.42 -21.11 16.94
C ARG A 460 2.03 -22.37 17.67
N GLY A 461 2.32 -22.48 18.97
CA GLY A 461 2.03 -23.61 19.83
C GLY A 461 0.78 -23.45 20.72
N GLU A 462 -0.06 -22.44 20.47
CA GLU A 462 -1.22 -22.09 21.31
C GLU A 462 -2.43 -23.03 21.07
N ALA A 463 -2.30 -24.29 21.52
CA ALA A 463 -3.33 -25.33 21.37
C ALA A 463 -4.66 -24.95 22.04
N GLU A 464 -4.61 -24.28 23.20
CA GLU A 464 -5.80 -23.85 23.92
C GLU A 464 -6.63 -22.82 23.14
N ILE A 465 -5.96 -21.87 22.46
CA ILE A 465 -6.65 -20.88 21.62
C ILE A 465 -7.32 -21.56 20.44
N LEU A 466 -6.61 -22.47 19.74
CA LEU A 466 -7.19 -23.24 18.64
C LEU A 466 -8.44 -23.98 19.08
N LYS A 467 -8.34 -24.74 20.19
CA LYS A 467 -9.45 -25.50 20.73
C LYS A 467 -10.64 -24.60 21.07
N ASN A 468 -10.41 -23.51 21.80
CA ASN A 468 -11.46 -22.58 22.20
C ASN A 468 -12.17 -21.95 21.00
N VAL A 469 -11.43 -21.52 19.99
CA VAL A 469 -12.02 -20.90 18.78
C VAL A 469 -12.85 -21.91 17.98
N VAL A 470 -12.36 -23.15 17.82
CA VAL A 470 -13.07 -24.21 17.11
C VAL A 470 -14.29 -24.70 17.91
N ASP A 471 -14.20 -24.82 19.23
CA ASP A 471 -15.33 -25.17 20.08
C ASP A 471 -16.44 -24.11 19.99
N ARG A 472 -16.10 -22.84 20.04
CA ARG A 472 -17.06 -21.74 19.84
C ARG A 472 -17.70 -21.76 18.44
N LEU A 473 -16.92 -22.05 17.41
CA LEU A 473 -17.44 -22.18 16.06
C LEU A 473 -18.51 -23.27 15.96
N GLU A 474 -18.38 -24.34 16.70
CA GLU A 474 -19.37 -25.43 16.71
C GLU A 474 -20.54 -25.14 17.65
N PHE A 475 -20.29 -24.73 18.90
CA PHE A 475 -21.32 -24.60 19.94
C PHE A 475 -22.15 -23.32 19.80
N ASP A 476 -21.55 -22.18 19.50
CA ASP A 476 -22.27 -20.91 19.37
C ASP A 476 -23.22 -20.90 18.17
N TYR A 477 -22.94 -21.73 17.15
CA TYR A 477 -23.70 -21.82 15.91
C TYR A 477 -24.35 -23.18 15.65
N ILE A 478 -24.43 -24.04 16.69
CA ILE A 478 -25.03 -25.36 16.59
C ILE A 478 -26.48 -25.29 16.05
N THR A 479 -27.26 -24.31 16.49
CA THR A 479 -28.62 -24.09 16.01
C THR A 479 -28.66 -23.78 14.50
N ILE A 480 -27.69 -23.05 13.98
CA ILE A 480 -27.58 -22.76 12.53
C ILE A 480 -27.24 -24.03 11.77
N ASN A 481 -26.26 -24.78 12.26
CA ASN A 481 -25.89 -26.07 11.69
C ASN A 481 -27.08 -27.05 11.66
N ASP A 482 -27.83 -27.13 12.75
CA ASP A 482 -29.03 -27.99 12.85
C ASP A 482 -30.12 -27.54 11.85
N ILE A 483 -30.36 -26.26 11.70
CA ILE A 483 -31.32 -25.72 10.71
C ILE A 483 -30.88 -26.07 9.29
N VAL A 484 -29.61 -25.85 8.95
CA VAL A 484 -29.07 -26.14 7.62
C VAL A 484 -29.20 -27.63 7.31
N PHE A 485 -28.70 -28.51 8.19
CA PHE A 485 -28.70 -29.95 7.93
C PHE A 485 -30.09 -30.60 8.10
N SER A 486 -31.05 -29.95 8.78
CA SER A 486 -32.45 -30.41 8.78
C SER A 486 -33.20 -30.08 7.51
N LYS A 487 -32.89 -28.94 6.87
CA LYS A 487 -33.52 -28.48 5.61
C LYS A 487 -32.86 -29.08 4.38
N VAL A 488 -31.54 -29.29 4.42
CA VAL A 488 -30.75 -29.80 3.31
C VAL A 488 -30.39 -31.25 3.55
N LYS A 489 -31.16 -32.16 2.91
CA LYS A 489 -30.97 -33.62 3.04
C LYS A 489 -29.66 -34.11 2.38
N SER A 490 -29.25 -33.46 1.33
CA SER A 490 -28.02 -33.73 0.59
C SER A 490 -27.43 -32.43 0.10
N ILE A 491 -26.16 -32.20 0.42
CA ILE A 491 -25.41 -31.02 -0.04
C ILE A 491 -25.27 -31.02 -1.56
N ASP A 492 -25.03 -32.21 -2.15
CA ASP A 492 -24.89 -32.38 -3.59
C ASP A 492 -26.20 -32.06 -4.33
N ASP A 493 -27.35 -32.45 -3.77
CA ASP A 493 -28.65 -32.13 -4.35
C ASP A 493 -29.00 -30.65 -4.18
N PHE A 494 -28.55 -30.00 -3.10
CA PHE A 494 -28.79 -28.59 -2.88
C PHE A 494 -28.04 -27.70 -3.89
N PHE A 495 -26.86 -28.12 -4.35
CA PHE A 495 -26.10 -27.43 -5.38
C PHE A 495 -26.38 -27.96 -6.80
N HIS A 496 -27.28 -28.93 -6.94
CA HIS A 496 -27.64 -29.53 -8.26
C HIS A 496 -27.93 -28.46 -9.32
N ILE A 497 -27.46 -28.69 -10.54
CA ILE A 497 -27.72 -27.89 -11.73
C ILE A 497 -28.25 -28.78 -12.84
N ASP A 498 -29.27 -28.29 -13.57
CA ASP A 498 -29.95 -29.08 -14.64
C ASP A 498 -29.08 -29.27 -15.88
N LYS A 499 -28.20 -28.29 -16.16
CA LYS A 499 -27.31 -28.30 -17.33
C LYS A 499 -25.91 -27.87 -16.93
N SER A 500 -24.96 -28.77 -17.16
CA SER A 500 -23.53 -28.47 -16.98
C SER A 500 -23.00 -27.57 -18.12
N ILE A 501 -22.07 -26.67 -17.80
CA ILE A 501 -21.33 -25.92 -18.81
C ILE A 501 -20.43 -26.89 -19.58
N VAL A 502 -19.80 -27.83 -18.86
CA VAL A 502 -18.93 -28.84 -19.46
C VAL A 502 -19.67 -29.65 -20.52
N GLU A 503 -20.90 -30.09 -20.22
CA GLU A 503 -21.75 -30.86 -21.18
C GLU A 503 -22.20 -30.06 -22.42
N GLN A 504 -22.16 -28.71 -22.34
CA GLN A 504 -22.58 -27.84 -23.45
C GLN A 504 -21.41 -27.49 -24.40
N ILE A 505 -20.20 -27.69 -23.97
CA ILE A 505 -18.98 -27.42 -24.76
C ILE A 505 -18.61 -28.73 -25.46
N LYS A 506 -18.57 -28.75 -26.80
CA LYS A 506 -18.06 -29.89 -27.51
C LYS A 506 -16.56 -30.05 -27.32
N SER A 507 -16.07 -31.26 -27.16
CA SER A 507 -14.63 -31.52 -26.90
C SER A 507 -13.72 -30.96 -27.98
N GLU A 508 -14.16 -30.86 -29.23
CA GLU A 508 -13.42 -30.27 -30.34
C GLU A 508 -13.34 -28.74 -30.25
N GLU A 509 -14.33 -28.09 -29.61
CA GLU A 509 -14.37 -26.63 -29.40
C GLU A 509 -13.60 -26.20 -28.16
N LEU A 510 -13.26 -27.13 -27.25
CA LEU A 510 -12.54 -26.80 -26.00
C LEU A 510 -11.20 -26.15 -26.25
N PHE A 511 -10.43 -26.66 -27.22
CA PHE A 511 -9.10 -26.14 -27.53
C PHE A 511 -9.17 -24.79 -28.28
N GLU A 512 -10.28 -24.55 -29.01
CA GLU A 512 -10.54 -23.25 -29.66
C GLU A 512 -11.07 -22.22 -28.65
N LEU A 513 -11.68 -22.69 -27.55
CA LEU A 513 -12.22 -21.86 -26.47
C LEU A 513 -11.20 -21.56 -25.37
N LEU A 514 -10.04 -22.26 -25.36
CA LEU A 514 -8.96 -21.86 -24.45
C LEU A 514 -8.45 -20.48 -24.91
N PRO A 515 -8.78 -19.43 -24.17
CA PRO A 515 -8.37 -18.10 -24.59
C PRO A 515 -6.85 -17.98 -24.53
N ASP A 516 -6.31 -17.10 -25.33
CA ASP A 516 -4.90 -16.72 -25.23
C ASP A 516 -4.54 -16.37 -23.79
N LYS A 517 -3.31 -16.70 -23.39
CA LYS A 517 -2.85 -16.31 -22.04
C LYS A 517 -3.07 -14.83 -21.83
N LYS A 518 -3.49 -14.47 -20.62
CA LYS A 518 -3.72 -13.07 -20.24
C LYS A 518 -2.59 -12.19 -20.72
N THR A 519 -2.95 -11.15 -21.41
CA THR A 519 -2.03 -10.07 -21.75
C THR A 519 -1.51 -9.41 -20.47
N GLU A 520 -0.41 -8.70 -20.59
CA GLU A 520 0.16 -7.96 -19.48
C GLU A 520 -0.85 -6.92 -18.93
N GLU A 521 -1.63 -6.30 -19.81
CA GLU A 521 -2.68 -5.33 -19.48
C GLU A 521 -3.82 -5.95 -18.68
N GLU A 522 -4.28 -7.14 -19.07
CA GLU A 522 -5.34 -7.88 -18.33
C GLU A 522 -4.86 -8.32 -16.94
N SER A 523 -3.61 -8.75 -16.82
CA SER A 523 -3.01 -9.11 -15.53
C SER A 523 -2.87 -7.90 -14.60
N GLU A 524 -2.51 -6.73 -15.14
CA GLU A 524 -2.45 -5.47 -14.39
C GLU A 524 -3.86 -5.05 -13.93
N LYS A 525 -4.86 -5.16 -14.80
CA LYS A 525 -6.26 -4.83 -14.48
C LYS A 525 -6.84 -5.75 -13.40
N GLU A 526 -6.55 -7.05 -13.45
CA GLU A 526 -6.95 -7.98 -12.39
C GLU A 526 -6.29 -7.66 -11.06
N SER A 527 -5.01 -7.30 -11.09
CA SER A 527 -4.27 -6.86 -9.90
C SER A 527 -4.86 -5.58 -9.32
N ASP A 528 -5.26 -4.63 -10.16
CA ASP A 528 -5.93 -3.41 -9.73
C ASP A 528 -7.28 -3.71 -9.07
N THR A 529 -8.09 -4.59 -9.66
CA THR A 529 -9.38 -5.01 -9.09
C THR A 529 -9.20 -5.65 -7.70
N LYS A 530 -8.21 -6.54 -7.55
CA LYS A 530 -7.88 -7.14 -6.25
C LYS A 530 -7.49 -6.09 -5.21
N LEU A 531 -6.67 -5.12 -5.60
CA LEU A 531 -6.21 -4.05 -4.72
C LEU A 531 -7.31 -3.03 -4.38
N GLU A 532 -8.24 -2.76 -5.29
CA GLU A 532 -9.38 -1.86 -5.04
C GLU A 532 -10.33 -2.42 -3.99
N HIS A 533 -10.62 -3.70 -4.02
CA HIS A 533 -11.46 -4.36 -3.00
C HIS A 533 -10.86 -4.32 -1.59
N SER A 534 -9.56 -4.14 -1.45
CA SER A 534 -8.90 -4.01 -0.14
C SER A 534 -8.88 -2.58 0.41
N SER A 535 -8.86 -1.57 -0.48
CA SER A 535 -8.69 -0.16 -0.09
C SER A 535 -10.00 0.54 0.31
N ASP A 536 -11.16 -0.01 -0.02
CA ASP A 536 -12.48 0.58 0.29
C ASP A 536 -12.91 0.45 1.76
N LYS A 537 -12.12 -0.22 2.60
CA LYS A 537 -12.34 -0.23 4.04
C LYS A 537 -11.85 1.10 4.62
N LYS A 538 -12.78 2.02 4.77
CA LYS A 538 -12.58 3.37 5.33
C LYS A 538 -11.73 3.34 6.60
N GLU A 539 -10.79 4.25 6.70
CA GLU A 539 -10.11 4.63 7.93
C GLU A 539 -11.17 4.85 9.04
N GLY A 540 -10.97 4.24 10.20
CA GLY A 540 -11.86 4.42 11.34
C GLY A 540 -12.57 3.15 11.81
N ILE A 541 -11.86 2.02 11.88
CA ILE A 541 -12.41 0.80 12.45
C ILE A 541 -12.53 0.99 13.96
N ILE A 542 -13.72 1.35 14.41
CA ILE A 542 -14.08 1.15 15.80
C ILE A 542 -14.29 -0.37 15.97
N LYS A 543 -13.53 -0.99 16.88
CA LYS A 543 -13.72 -2.42 17.22
C LYS A 543 -15.13 -2.62 17.81
N LYS A 544 -16.08 -2.99 16.96
CA LYS A 544 -17.48 -3.24 17.36
C LYS A 544 -17.81 -4.71 17.21
N LYS A 545 -18.54 -5.24 18.18
CA LYS A 545 -19.16 -6.55 18.08
C LYS A 545 -20.29 -6.45 17.04
N HIS A 546 -20.26 -7.30 16.02
CA HIS A 546 -21.38 -7.39 15.09
C HIS A 546 -22.60 -8.02 15.77
N THR A 547 -23.73 -7.35 15.67
CA THR A 547 -25.01 -7.85 16.21
C THR A 547 -25.66 -8.86 15.26
N ASN A 548 -25.29 -8.87 14.00
CA ASN A 548 -25.78 -9.83 13.01
C ASN A 548 -25.08 -11.18 13.19
N LYS A 549 -25.85 -12.20 13.53
CA LYS A 549 -25.33 -13.58 13.78
C LYS A 549 -24.67 -14.20 12.57
N PHE A 550 -25.13 -13.91 11.36
CA PHE A 550 -24.54 -14.46 10.13
C PHE A 550 -23.14 -13.86 9.88
N ILE A 551 -22.99 -12.54 10.05
CA ILE A 551 -21.68 -11.87 9.93
C ILE A 551 -20.73 -12.38 11.01
N ALA A 552 -21.19 -12.52 12.26
CA ALA A 552 -20.41 -13.04 13.37
C ALA A 552 -19.96 -14.49 13.12
N PHE A 553 -20.83 -15.35 12.54
CA PHE A 553 -20.48 -16.71 12.14
C PHE A 553 -19.36 -16.72 11.09
N GLY A 554 -19.48 -15.90 10.04
CA GLY A 554 -18.43 -15.77 9.03
C GLY A 554 -17.09 -15.29 9.61
N GLN A 555 -17.11 -14.30 10.51
CA GLN A 555 -15.90 -13.82 11.19
C GLN A 555 -15.24 -14.89 12.04
N LEU A 556 -16.01 -15.65 12.83
CA LEU A 556 -15.49 -16.74 13.65
C LEU A 556 -14.91 -17.88 12.79
N MET A 557 -15.59 -18.20 11.67
CA MET A 557 -15.10 -19.20 10.73
C MET A 557 -13.74 -18.78 10.14
N LEU A 558 -13.60 -17.53 9.70
CA LEU A 558 -12.32 -17.01 9.19
C LEU A 558 -11.24 -16.98 10.28
N LEU A 559 -11.60 -16.60 11.52
CA LEU A 559 -10.68 -16.65 12.65
C LEU A 559 -10.19 -18.06 12.90
N ALA A 560 -11.10 -19.06 12.94
CA ALA A 560 -10.75 -20.46 13.14
C ALA A 560 -9.80 -20.99 12.05
N MET A 561 -10.05 -20.65 10.79
CA MET A 561 -9.17 -20.98 9.66
C MET A 561 -7.77 -20.39 9.84
N ASN A 562 -7.68 -19.12 10.20
CA ASN A 562 -6.39 -18.44 10.39
C ASN A 562 -5.62 -18.96 11.61
N VAL A 563 -6.31 -19.26 12.72
CA VAL A 563 -5.69 -19.84 13.92
C VAL A 563 -5.16 -21.26 13.62
N LEU A 564 -5.92 -22.08 12.89
CA LEU A 564 -5.43 -23.41 12.47
C LEU A 564 -4.24 -23.29 11.51
N LYS A 565 -4.27 -22.34 10.55
CA LYS A 565 -3.15 -22.05 9.66
C LYS A 565 -1.86 -21.71 10.42
N ASN A 566 -1.98 -21.03 11.56
CA ASN A 566 -0.87 -20.60 12.42
C ASN A 566 -0.39 -21.67 13.41
N SER A 567 -1.07 -22.83 13.53
CA SER A 567 -0.86 -23.82 14.59
C SER A 567 0.19 -24.89 14.27
N GLU A 568 1.28 -24.51 13.57
CA GLU A 568 2.27 -25.48 13.10
C GLU A 568 3.02 -26.22 14.24
N GLU A 569 3.24 -25.54 15.37
CA GLU A 569 4.01 -26.05 16.49
C GLU A 569 3.14 -26.77 17.58
N ILE A 570 1.86 -26.98 17.31
CA ILE A 570 1.00 -27.76 18.20
C ILE A 570 1.36 -29.24 18.08
N HIS A 571 1.67 -29.84 19.23
CA HIS A 571 2.09 -31.25 19.35
C HIS A 571 0.95 -32.20 19.75
N GLU A 572 -0.25 -31.70 20.08
CA GLU A 572 -1.38 -32.54 20.45
C GLU A 572 -1.82 -33.41 19.27
N GLU A 573 -1.79 -34.73 19.52
CA GLU A 573 -2.18 -35.70 18.51
C GLU A 573 -3.65 -35.50 18.12
N ASN A 574 -3.91 -35.51 16.81
CA ASN A 574 -5.22 -35.35 16.20
C ASN A 574 -5.91 -33.96 16.35
N LEU A 575 -5.43 -33.03 17.17
CA LEU A 575 -6.09 -31.73 17.35
C LEU A 575 -6.23 -30.97 16.02
N LYS A 576 -5.18 -30.96 15.20
CA LYS A 576 -5.22 -30.27 13.89
C LYS A 576 -6.20 -30.94 12.94
N ALA A 577 -6.23 -32.28 12.88
CA ALA A 577 -7.11 -33.04 12.00
C ALA A 577 -8.59 -32.89 12.42
N ASP A 578 -8.88 -32.95 13.72
CA ASP A 578 -10.20 -32.69 14.27
C ASP A 578 -10.65 -31.25 13.98
N SER A 579 -9.78 -30.26 14.27
CA SER A 579 -10.05 -28.86 13.99
C SER A 579 -10.33 -28.60 12.50
N TYR A 580 -9.52 -29.19 11.60
CA TYR A 580 -9.72 -29.08 10.16
C TYR A 580 -11.10 -29.61 9.72
N THR A 581 -11.46 -30.79 10.23
CA THR A 581 -12.75 -31.44 9.89
C THR A 581 -13.93 -30.59 10.38
N ARG A 582 -13.86 -30.06 11.61
CA ARG A 582 -14.91 -29.22 12.21
C ARG A 582 -15.03 -27.88 11.48
N ILE A 583 -13.91 -27.23 11.14
CA ILE A 583 -13.89 -25.98 10.37
C ILE A 583 -14.50 -26.21 8.99
N LEU A 584 -14.12 -27.29 8.29
CA LEU A 584 -14.67 -27.62 6.97
C LEU A 584 -16.18 -27.80 7.02
N LYS A 585 -16.69 -28.58 8.00
CA LYS A 585 -18.13 -28.80 8.21
C LYS A 585 -18.88 -27.47 8.43
N ASN A 586 -18.38 -26.61 9.30
CA ASN A 586 -19.00 -25.31 9.59
C ASN A 586 -18.93 -24.37 8.37
N SER A 587 -17.87 -24.45 7.58
CA SER A 587 -17.75 -23.65 6.35
C SER A 587 -18.78 -24.07 5.28
N ILE A 588 -19.10 -25.37 5.21
CA ILE A 588 -20.17 -25.88 4.36
C ILE A 588 -21.52 -25.35 4.83
N SER A 589 -21.80 -25.38 6.14
CA SER A 589 -23.02 -24.79 6.69
C SER A 589 -23.14 -23.30 6.37
N TYR A 590 -22.03 -22.56 6.44
CA TYR A 590 -22.01 -21.14 6.12
C TYR A 590 -22.37 -20.86 4.66
N VAL A 591 -21.77 -21.59 3.70
CA VAL A 591 -22.05 -21.38 2.27
C VAL A 591 -23.45 -21.80 1.89
N VAL A 592 -23.98 -22.89 2.48
CA VAL A 592 -25.36 -23.32 2.28
C VAL A 592 -26.32 -22.25 2.80
N LEU A 593 -26.12 -21.75 4.00
CA LEU A 593 -26.93 -20.66 4.56
C LEU A 593 -26.85 -19.39 3.72
N TYR A 594 -25.65 -19.04 3.24
CA TYR A 594 -25.47 -17.88 2.34
C TYR A 594 -26.31 -18.04 1.06
N LYS A 595 -26.25 -19.21 0.40
CA LYS A 595 -27.08 -19.50 -0.78
C LYS A 595 -28.57 -19.41 -0.48
N MET A 596 -29.03 -19.98 0.65
CA MET A 596 -30.44 -19.90 1.08
C MET A 596 -30.89 -18.45 1.25
N ILE A 597 -30.09 -17.61 1.90
CA ILE A 597 -30.39 -16.17 2.09
C ILE A 597 -30.48 -15.46 0.75
N CYS A 598 -29.54 -15.73 -0.17
CA CYS A 598 -29.54 -15.11 -1.50
C CYS A 598 -30.77 -15.53 -2.32
N GLU A 599 -31.15 -16.82 -2.29
CA GLU A 599 -32.35 -17.33 -2.97
C GLU A 599 -33.63 -16.72 -2.40
N GLU A 600 -33.72 -16.56 -1.08
CA GLU A 600 -34.86 -15.91 -0.42
C GLU A 600 -34.98 -14.43 -0.85
N ILE A 601 -33.85 -13.72 -0.90
CA ILE A 601 -33.80 -12.33 -1.38
C ILE A 601 -34.28 -12.25 -2.82
N ILE A 602 -33.80 -13.13 -3.72
CA ILE A 602 -34.21 -13.16 -5.13
C ILE A 602 -35.70 -13.41 -5.27
N ASN A 603 -36.28 -14.29 -4.47
CA ASN A 603 -37.66 -14.69 -4.57
C ASN A 603 -38.67 -13.66 -4.01
N HIS A 604 -38.25 -12.80 -3.06
CA HIS A 604 -39.11 -11.84 -2.40
C HIS A 604 -38.98 -10.40 -2.90
N PHE A 605 -37.97 -10.09 -3.69
CA PHE A 605 -37.79 -8.74 -4.26
C PHE A 605 -38.47 -8.65 -5.64
N GLU A 606 -39.78 -8.35 -5.67
CA GLU A 606 -40.53 -8.07 -6.92
C GLU A 606 -40.00 -6.87 -7.73
N GLU A 607 -39.21 -6.02 -7.09
CA GLU A 607 -38.65 -4.79 -7.68
C GLU A 607 -37.27 -4.98 -8.38
N PHE A 608 -36.68 -6.18 -8.31
CA PHE A 608 -35.39 -6.42 -8.98
C PHE A 608 -35.59 -6.56 -10.51
N PRO A 609 -34.81 -5.83 -11.34
CA PRO A 609 -34.82 -6.04 -12.78
C PRO A 609 -34.52 -7.50 -13.13
N LYS A 610 -35.30 -8.09 -14.04
CA LYS A 610 -35.15 -9.51 -14.42
C LYS A 610 -33.72 -9.87 -14.85
N GLU A 611 -33.04 -8.96 -15.54
CA GLU A 611 -31.65 -9.12 -15.95
C GLU A 611 -30.70 -9.30 -14.76
N ARG A 612 -30.86 -8.52 -13.70
CA ARG A 612 -30.06 -8.67 -12.48
C ARG A 612 -30.36 -9.96 -11.71
N VAL A 613 -31.58 -10.44 -11.74
CA VAL A 613 -31.93 -11.74 -11.15
C VAL A 613 -31.17 -12.87 -11.83
N GLU A 614 -31.09 -12.86 -13.16
CA GLU A 614 -30.35 -13.88 -13.92
C GLU A 614 -28.84 -13.79 -13.70
N GLU A 615 -28.30 -12.58 -13.64
CA GLU A 615 -26.89 -12.35 -13.26
C GLU A 615 -26.60 -12.92 -11.85
N PHE A 616 -27.50 -12.70 -10.90
CA PHE A 616 -27.32 -13.18 -9.53
C PHE A 616 -27.42 -14.70 -9.43
N LYS A 617 -28.37 -15.31 -10.15
CA LYS A 617 -28.46 -16.79 -10.28
C LYS A 617 -27.20 -17.38 -10.90
N PHE A 618 -26.65 -16.70 -11.90
CA PHE A 618 -25.38 -17.11 -12.52
C PHE A 618 -24.24 -17.08 -11.50
N VAL A 619 -24.11 -16.04 -10.71
CA VAL A 619 -23.09 -15.95 -9.64
C VAL A 619 -23.25 -17.07 -8.61
N LEU A 620 -24.48 -17.39 -8.20
CA LEU A 620 -24.74 -18.49 -7.25
C LEU A 620 -24.27 -19.86 -7.76
N ARG A 621 -24.22 -20.05 -9.07
CA ARG A 621 -23.68 -21.27 -9.70
C ARG A 621 -22.18 -21.46 -9.41
N PHE A 622 -21.42 -20.37 -9.29
CA PHE A 622 -19.99 -20.38 -8.99
C PHE A 622 -19.67 -20.38 -7.48
N LEU A 623 -20.68 -20.39 -6.65
CA LEU A 623 -20.51 -20.34 -5.20
C LEU A 623 -19.57 -21.43 -4.66
N PRO A 624 -19.57 -22.70 -5.17
CA PRO A 624 -18.60 -23.70 -4.74
C PRO A 624 -17.14 -23.29 -4.98
N VAL A 625 -16.84 -22.68 -6.12
CA VAL A 625 -15.48 -22.21 -6.47
C VAL A 625 -15.11 -21.01 -5.62
N ILE A 626 -16.02 -20.04 -5.45
CA ILE A 626 -15.82 -18.86 -4.61
C ILE A 626 -15.53 -19.28 -3.18
N HIS A 627 -16.29 -20.22 -2.65
CA HIS A 627 -16.10 -20.73 -1.28
C HIS A 627 -14.79 -21.50 -1.13
N GLN A 628 -14.43 -22.33 -2.11
CA GLN A 628 -13.16 -23.03 -2.12
C GLN A 628 -11.97 -22.06 -2.14
N ASN A 629 -12.04 -20.97 -2.92
CA ASN A 629 -11.01 -19.94 -2.93
C ASN A 629 -10.92 -19.22 -1.56
N LEU A 630 -12.06 -18.93 -0.90
CA LEU A 630 -12.09 -18.36 0.44
C LEU A 630 -11.36 -19.27 1.47
N ILE A 631 -11.59 -20.59 1.39
CA ILE A 631 -10.90 -21.55 2.24
C ILE A 631 -9.40 -21.55 1.93
N SER A 632 -9.03 -21.56 0.65
CA SER A 632 -7.62 -21.54 0.23
C SER A 632 -6.86 -20.31 0.72
N ASP A 633 -7.46 -19.14 0.63
CA ASP A 633 -6.85 -17.87 1.06
C ASP A 633 -6.61 -17.84 2.58
N ASN A 634 -7.56 -18.36 3.37
CA ASN A 634 -7.52 -18.26 4.83
C ASN A 634 -6.87 -19.46 5.53
N LEU A 635 -6.96 -20.66 4.95
CA LEU A 635 -6.44 -21.90 5.53
C LEU A 635 -5.26 -22.47 4.77
N GLY A 636 -5.05 -22.09 3.50
CA GLY A 636 -4.03 -22.64 2.62
C GLY A 636 -2.61 -22.41 3.15
N THR A 637 -1.98 -23.49 3.62
CA THR A 637 -0.55 -23.53 3.96
C THR A 637 -0.01 -24.94 3.71
N TYR A 638 1.19 -25.03 3.13
CA TYR A 638 1.86 -26.32 2.92
C TYR A 638 2.05 -27.13 4.22
N LYS A 639 2.09 -26.46 5.35
CA LYS A 639 2.23 -27.08 6.68
C LYS A 639 1.03 -27.91 7.12
N LEU A 640 -0.13 -27.72 6.50
CA LEU A 640 -1.32 -28.54 6.70
C LEU A 640 -1.44 -29.64 5.63
N ALA A 641 -0.48 -29.80 4.71
CA ALA A 641 -0.58 -30.73 3.60
C ALA A 641 -0.87 -32.17 4.06
N GLU A 642 -0.17 -32.67 5.08
CA GLU A 642 -0.40 -34.03 5.57
C GLU A 642 -1.78 -34.17 6.21
N VAL A 643 -2.24 -33.22 7.01
CA VAL A 643 -3.58 -33.21 7.62
C VAL A 643 -4.68 -33.27 6.54
N ILE A 644 -4.51 -32.47 5.47
CA ILE A 644 -5.48 -32.44 4.36
C ILE A 644 -5.45 -33.76 3.57
N LYS A 645 -4.25 -34.31 3.35
CA LYS A 645 -4.06 -35.58 2.64
C LYS A 645 -4.68 -36.76 3.40
N GLU A 646 -4.43 -36.85 4.71
CA GLU A 646 -5.05 -37.86 5.59
C GLU A 646 -6.59 -37.79 5.51
N LYS A 647 -7.19 -36.59 5.51
CA LYS A 647 -8.62 -36.40 5.33
C LYS A 647 -9.08 -36.91 3.96
N ILE A 648 -8.39 -36.59 2.88
CA ILE A 648 -8.72 -37.07 1.50
C ILE A 648 -8.66 -38.60 1.43
N GLU A 649 -7.66 -39.21 2.05
CA GLU A 649 -7.48 -40.67 2.08
C GLU A 649 -8.55 -41.35 2.95
N ALA A 650 -8.87 -40.80 4.11
CA ALA A 650 -9.94 -41.28 4.98
C ALA A 650 -11.31 -41.24 4.29
N ASP A 651 -11.58 -40.19 3.51
CA ASP A 651 -12.80 -40.04 2.74
C ASP A 651 -12.92 -41.07 1.60
N LYS A 652 -11.79 -41.59 1.06
CA LYS A 652 -11.79 -42.71 0.08
C LYS A 652 -12.13 -44.06 0.73
N VAL A 653 -11.64 -44.30 1.93
CA VAL A 653 -11.78 -45.59 2.65
C VAL A 653 -13.17 -45.74 3.29
N SER A 654 -13.80 -44.65 3.72
CA SER A 654 -15.11 -44.66 4.40
C SER A 654 -16.32 -45.05 3.52
N GLY A 655 -16.11 -45.50 2.31
CA GLY A 655 -16.99 -45.74 1.18
C GLY A 655 -18.26 -46.54 1.38
N ASN A 656 -18.81 -46.77 2.60
CA ASN A 656 -20.10 -47.43 2.81
C ASN A 656 -20.88 -47.01 4.08
N LYS A 657 -20.44 -46.06 4.90
CA LYS A 657 -21.17 -45.70 6.14
C LYS A 657 -21.56 -44.22 6.32
N ALA A 658 -20.95 -43.31 5.59
CA ALA A 658 -21.39 -41.91 5.49
C ALA A 658 -21.16 -41.44 4.06
N VAL A 659 -22.22 -41.01 3.39
CA VAL A 659 -22.12 -40.41 2.05
C VAL A 659 -21.48 -39.01 2.25
N ILE A 660 -20.16 -38.94 2.10
CA ILE A 660 -19.46 -37.64 2.06
C ILE A 660 -19.82 -36.99 0.74
N SER A 661 -20.31 -35.74 0.78
CA SER A 661 -20.69 -35.01 -0.43
C SER A 661 -19.50 -34.82 -1.36
N GLU A 662 -19.72 -34.79 -2.64
CA GLU A 662 -18.67 -34.47 -3.63
C GLU A 662 -18.15 -33.02 -3.41
N PHE A 663 -19.01 -32.15 -2.88
CA PHE A 663 -18.61 -30.79 -2.52
C PHE A 663 -17.52 -30.77 -1.41
N GLU A 664 -17.68 -31.57 -0.35
CA GLU A 664 -16.67 -31.67 0.71
C GLU A 664 -15.34 -32.21 0.18
N LYS A 665 -15.41 -33.24 -0.68
CA LYS A 665 -14.23 -33.77 -1.36
C LYS A 665 -13.55 -32.72 -2.25
N PHE A 666 -14.33 -31.97 -3.02
CA PHE A 666 -13.85 -30.88 -3.86
C PHE A 666 -13.11 -29.84 -3.05
N LEU A 667 -13.64 -29.38 -1.91
CA LEU A 667 -12.99 -28.39 -1.05
C LEU A 667 -11.61 -28.88 -0.57
N SER A 668 -11.51 -30.14 -0.10
CA SER A 668 -10.23 -30.68 0.42
C SER A 668 -9.24 -30.96 -0.72
N VAL A 669 -9.66 -31.54 -1.83
CA VAL A 669 -8.79 -31.85 -2.96
C VAL A 669 -8.21 -30.56 -3.57
N TYR A 670 -9.04 -29.53 -3.82
CA TYR A 670 -8.54 -28.31 -4.42
C TYR A 670 -7.77 -27.41 -3.44
N LEU A 671 -8.04 -27.50 -2.14
CA LEU A 671 -7.15 -26.90 -1.13
C LEU A 671 -5.76 -27.55 -1.17
N TYR A 672 -5.70 -28.89 -1.27
CA TYR A 672 -4.44 -29.62 -1.41
C TYR A 672 -3.67 -29.24 -2.69
N CYS A 673 -4.41 -29.05 -3.80
CA CYS A 673 -3.85 -28.58 -5.07
C CYS A 673 -3.31 -27.14 -5.00
N ASP A 674 -4.06 -26.24 -4.39
CA ASP A 674 -3.67 -24.84 -4.25
C ASP A 674 -2.38 -24.67 -3.42
N ILE A 675 -2.18 -25.48 -2.38
CA ILE A 675 -0.94 -25.51 -1.59
C ILE A 675 0.18 -26.33 -2.23
N LYS A 676 -0.07 -26.95 -3.37
CA LYS A 676 0.86 -27.83 -4.10
C LYS A 676 1.44 -28.96 -3.23
N GLY A 677 0.55 -29.68 -2.50
CA GLY A 677 0.92 -30.84 -1.71
C GLY A 677 1.56 -31.93 -2.56
N ASP A 678 2.35 -32.82 -1.96
CA ASP A 678 3.10 -33.86 -2.67
C ASP A 678 2.17 -34.78 -3.47
N GLY A 679 2.41 -34.88 -4.77
CA GLY A 679 1.59 -35.70 -5.67
C GLY A 679 0.20 -35.09 -5.99
N TYR A 680 -0.04 -33.83 -5.74
CA TYR A 680 -1.33 -33.14 -5.92
C TYR A 680 -1.95 -33.36 -7.31
N LYS A 681 -1.13 -33.42 -8.39
CA LYS A 681 -1.64 -33.67 -9.76
C LYS A 681 -2.30 -35.03 -9.91
N ALA A 682 -1.72 -36.06 -9.27
CA ALA A 682 -2.31 -37.41 -9.28
C ALA A 682 -3.62 -37.47 -8.47
N ILE A 683 -3.66 -36.82 -7.31
CA ILE A 683 -4.87 -36.73 -6.47
C ILE A 683 -5.99 -35.99 -7.22
N MET A 684 -5.65 -34.87 -7.90
CA MET A 684 -6.60 -34.11 -8.71
C MET A 684 -7.14 -34.93 -9.89
N GLY A 685 -6.26 -35.62 -10.61
CA GLY A 685 -6.68 -36.47 -11.73
C GLY A 685 -7.54 -37.64 -11.29
N ASP A 686 -7.22 -38.26 -10.14
CA ASP A 686 -8.07 -39.32 -9.56
C ASP A 686 -9.45 -38.78 -9.14
N PHE A 687 -9.52 -37.62 -8.58
CA PHE A 687 -10.78 -36.97 -8.23
C PHE A 687 -11.62 -36.64 -9.46
N ILE A 688 -11.05 -36.05 -10.50
CA ILE A 688 -11.72 -35.67 -11.74
C ILE A 688 -12.35 -36.90 -12.42
N LYS A 689 -11.64 -38.04 -12.49
CA LYS A 689 -12.14 -39.29 -13.10
C LYS A 689 -13.30 -39.94 -12.36
N ASN A 690 -13.53 -39.56 -11.10
CA ASN A 690 -14.55 -40.14 -10.24
C ASN A 690 -15.70 -39.18 -9.90
N ILE A 691 -15.81 -38.05 -10.61
CA ILE A 691 -16.90 -37.08 -10.40
C ILE A 691 -18.23 -37.66 -10.95
N ASN A 692 -19.28 -37.58 -10.11
CA ASN A 692 -20.63 -37.98 -10.48
C ASN A 692 -21.61 -36.79 -10.55
N LYS A 693 -21.25 -35.64 -9.96
CA LYS A 693 -22.12 -34.46 -9.88
C LYS A 693 -21.70 -33.37 -10.86
N THR A 694 -22.62 -32.99 -11.74
CA THR A 694 -22.37 -32.00 -12.81
C THR A 694 -21.88 -30.65 -12.32
N TYR A 695 -22.40 -30.17 -11.18
CA TYR A 695 -21.95 -28.88 -10.62
C TYR A 695 -20.50 -28.92 -10.09
N ILE A 696 -20.01 -30.12 -9.70
CA ILE A 696 -18.60 -30.30 -9.33
C ILE A 696 -17.72 -30.34 -10.58
N ALA A 697 -18.18 -30.97 -11.66
CA ALA A 697 -17.47 -30.94 -12.95
C ALA A 697 -17.27 -29.47 -13.42
N ASP A 698 -18.33 -28.66 -13.38
CA ASP A 698 -18.26 -27.24 -13.71
C ASP A 698 -17.27 -26.52 -12.78
N SER A 699 -17.30 -26.81 -11.48
CA SER A 699 -16.39 -26.20 -10.50
C SER A 699 -14.92 -26.57 -10.75
N CYS A 700 -14.65 -27.84 -11.09
CA CYS A 700 -13.33 -28.32 -11.51
C CYS A 700 -12.85 -27.63 -12.78
N PHE A 701 -13.74 -27.49 -13.76
CA PHE A 701 -13.44 -26.79 -15.00
C PHE A 701 -12.95 -25.36 -14.76
N PHE A 702 -13.65 -24.57 -13.94
CA PHE A 702 -13.25 -23.21 -13.63
C PHE A 702 -11.93 -23.15 -12.84
N LYS A 703 -11.70 -24.08 -11.91
CA LYS A 703 -10.41 -24.16 -11.20
C LYS A 703 -9.27 -24.51 -12.16
N LEU A 704 -9.47 -25.43 -13.07
CA LEU A 704 -8.47 -25.81 -14.07
C LEU A 704 -8.18 -24.66 -15.03
N LEU A 705 -9.20 -23.91 -15.47
CA LEU A 705 -8.99 -22.68 -16.25
C LEU A 705 -8.16 -21.66 -15.47
N ALA A 706 -8.46 -21.45 -14.19
CA ALA A 706 -7.67 -20.53 -13.33
C ALA A 706 -6.21 -20.99 -13.22
N TYR A 707 -5.96 -22.30 -13.08
CA TYR A 707 -4.59 -22.85 -13.07
C TYR A 707 -3.89 -22.68 -14.42
N TYR A 708 -4.60 -22.91 -15.54
CA TYR A 708 -4.06 -22.69 -16.88
C TYR A 708 -3.60 -21.24 -17.07
N TYR A 709 -4.44 -20.28 -16.68
CA TYR A 709 -4.10 -18.85 -16.76
C TYR A 709 -2.92 -18.44 -15.87
N SER A 710 -2.78 -19.07 -14.71
CA SER A 710 -1.70 -18.76 -13.77
C SER A 710 -0.42 -19.55 -14.01
N SER A 711 -0.44 -20.54 -14.92
CA SER A 711 0.71 -21.38 -15.19
C SER A 711 1.79 -20.60 -15.97
N THR A 712 3.06 -20.90 -15.65
CA THR A 712 4.22 -20.23 -16.24
C THR A 712 5.09 -21.16 -17.07
N THR A 713 4.77 -22.45 -17.11
CA THR A 713 5.56 -23.47 -17.81
C THR A 713 4.73 -24.29 -18.80
N PRO A 714 5.25 -24.60 -20.01
CA PRO A 714 4.55 -25.44 -20.97
C PRO A 714 4.20 -26.85 -20.45
N SER A 715 5.01 -27.36 -19.49
CA SER A 715 4.74 -28.66 -18.87
C SER A 715 3.49 -28.64 -17.98
N ASP A 716 3.28 -27.53 -17.25
CA ASP A 716 2.08 -27.35 -16.45
C ASP A 716 0.85 -27.12 -17.34
N ASP A 717 0.99 -26.34 -18.40
CA ASP A 717 -0.07 -26.14 -19.40
C ASP A 717 -0.57 -27.46 -19.96
N ASN A 718 0.34 -28.30 -20.46
CA ASN A 718 0.00 -29.61 -21.01
C ASN A 718 -0.68 -30.54 -19.98
N SER A 719 -0.21 -30.51 -18.74
CA SER A 719 -0.81 -31.28 -17.65
C SER A 719 -2.25 -30.85 -17.36
N ILE A 720 -2.50 -29.53 -17.35
CA ILE A 720 -3.86 -28.97 -17.09
C ILE A 720 -4.79 -29.25 -18.27
N VAL A 721 -4.30 -29.11 -19.50
CA VAL A 721 -5.07 -29.43 -20.72
C VAL A 721 -5.50 -30.89 -20.73
N ASN A 722 -4.64 -31.84 -20.33
CA ASN A 722 -5.01 -33.25 -20.20
C ASN A 722 -6.09 -33.46 -19.13
N LEU A 723 -6.03 -32.76 -18.00
CA LEU A 723 -7.07 -32.85 -16.96
C LEU A 723 -8.39 -32.22 -17.40
N LEU A 724 -8.34 -31.16 -18.22
CA LEU A 724 -9.56 -30.61 -18.86
C LEU A 724 -10.16 -31.62 -19.80
N ALA A 725 -9.35 -32.35 -20.57
CA ALA A 725 -9.84 -33.44 -21.46
C ALA A 725 -10.43 -34.63 -20.68
N ASP A 726 -9.90 -34.95 -19.50
CA ASP A 726 -10.43 -36.02 -18.62
C ASP A 726 -11.81 -35.64 -17.99
N LEU A 727 -12.22 -34.37 -17.99
CA LEU A 727 -13.54 -33.91 -17.54
C LEU A 727 -14.65 -34.12 -18.54
N TYR A 728 -14.31 -34.34 -19.84
CA TYR A 728 -15.22 -34.58 -20.94
C TYR A 728 -15.39 -36.09 -21.21
#